data_a8fa339a14fb74323f064314c8f5f278
#
_entry.id   a8fa339a14fb74323f064314c8f5f278
#
_cell.length_a   1.000
_cell.length_b   1.000
_cell.length_c   1.000
_cell.angle_alpha   90.00
_cell.angle_beta   90.00
_cell.angle_gamma   90.00
#
_symmetry.space_group_name_H-M   'P 1'
#
loop_
_entity.id
_entity.type
_entity.pdbx_description
1 polymer ?
#
loop_
_entity_poly.entity_id
_entity_poly.type
_entity_poly.pdbx_seq_one_letter_code
_entity_poly.pdbx_strand_id
1 'polypeptide(L)'
;MLILTVCLTFKSVSAENTVSNEKTLGVHPRETINKYCVECHDAEVKKGDLDLDSKLSDWDSPTNVKLWEKILPVVLDGSMPPARKPQPSDAERKMLEKWLDSSLRKNTFFGGTLARRLSKEEYQNTIRILFDLPGYKVPLGFPDDSTRFGFNNTGEGLIMSPTLMGAYLKVANQVADELIPVKKKAEESSIRVLKPDDMVANYAAAAKYNNTLRFASSGKQIMRSCSWPKQMTVTSSGIYRITVRASSFLPRSRNLMPKEPMLLELRARNLAVGERAMIHRFRLLKTISVPSESPKDVSFEAELYEGETILVYWNNSPLSYGGRNNKDLGKQVRKRFEKDKRFLAAWQNVVLENSHDPKEGTLFNYGDLRGMSGWEQFKKAFQDENLDMSHATMDSVQTKKLIALFVSQGNVLGEAFAYDYYEKGPALDLHEIRIEGPLRSVDGPKDKKVKDRARLLFGEPNEAPSKEERITKLLENLLPKLFRKPVESRTIDVYLKMATEHWSKGHSYESGLHLLIRSILISPRFLYRSLDDGPMDDYDLAARLSYFLTQAPPDKILVDLARRGRLSATRPSKSDPSKMEYWVLRREAKRLMPTSPSARLVQSFTSQWLGTKQLDSIMPDPVFNFTADDLDLAKREVEYFFTEMLKTNRPMTDFIDPDFTFTTPAFAEKIYQVEGDKNKAKKDSANIFQQIALVREGRYGGLLGMSAVMTTTANGVDTQPVLRGVWVLENILGTPVPEPPDDVPALTPDTQGAKTPRAILAAHTIKKSCMRCHRKIDPLGLVLEHFDPVGRWRDTWPESGTIIDASVTLPDGTTVDDVIGLKRWMLTNIDLFSRCLAVKLTIYATGREPSYIEAKEIEDIVKSNRENEQGFQDLFVDLILSETFRSK
;
A
#
# COMPACT_ATOMS: atom_id res chain seq x y z
N MET A 1 29.01 60.16 26.39
CA MET A 1 29.18 60.31 27.82
C MET A 1 27.86 59.99 28.49
N LEU A 2 27.64 58.98 29.03
CA LEU A 2 27.85 58.13 30.16
C LEU A 2 27.31 56.67 29.85
N ILE A 3 28.20 55.73 30.00
CA ILE A 3 27.94 54.31 29.99
C ILE A 3 27.49 53.93 31.42
N LEU A 4 26.33 53.31 31.58
CA LEU A 4 25.97 52.66 32.87
C LEU A 4 26.00 51.16 32.65
N THR A 5 27.11 50.56 33.09
CA THR A 5 27.27 49.09 33.18
C THR A 5 26.54 48.61 34.45
N VAL A 6 25.50 47.80 34.31
CA VAL A 6 24.89 47.08 35.42
C VAL A 6 25.50 45.67 35.46
N CYS A 7 26.42 45.44 36.38
CA CYS A 7 26.87 44.11 36.78
C CYS A 7 25.81 43.45 37.65
N LEU A 8 25.14 42.43 37.11
CA LEU A 8 24.35 41.49 37.90
C LEU A 8 25.26 40.33 38.35
N THR A 9 25.64 40.37 39.61
CA THR A 9 26.34 39.29 40.28
C THR A 9 25.37 38.13 40.55
N PHE A 10 25.55 37.03 39.79
CA PHE A 10 24.94 35.75 40.16
C PHE A 10 25.68 35.20 41.40
N LYS A 11 24.99 35.15 42.53
CA LYS A 11 25.38 34.33 43.67
C LYS A 11 25.17 32.87 43.31
N SER A 12 26.22 32.11 43.16
CA SER A 12 26.21 30.67 43.16
C SER A 12 25.77 30.20 44.56
N VAL A 13 24.57 29.61 44.59
CA VAL A 13 24.15 28.83 45.74
C VAL A 13 24.81 27.47 45.58
N SER A 14 25.88 27.22 46.31
CA SER A 14 26.45 25.91 46.48
C SER A 14 25.44 25.07 47.29
N ALA A 15 24.78 24.12 46.63
CA ALA A 15 24.08 23.09 47.33
C ALA A 15 25.13 22.18 48.02
N GLU A 16 25.24 22.32 49.30
CA GLU A 16 25.94 21.35 50.14
C GLU A 16 25.26 19.98 49.99
N ASN A 17 25.96 19.05 49.37
CA ASN A 17 25.63 17.63 49.36
C ASN A 17 25.64 17.14 50.83
N THR A 18 24.49 17.02 51.46
CA THR A 18 24.32 16.14 52.60
C THR A 18 24.36 14.70 52.11
N VAL A 19 25.55 14.14 52.04
CA VAL A 19 25.77 12.71 51.94
C VAL A 19 25.27 12.09 53.24
N SER A 20 24.09 11.54 53.24
CA SER A 20 23.62 10.65 54.30
C SER A 20 24.50 9.39 54.30
N ASN A 21 25.32 9.27 55.31
CA ASN A 21 26.10 8.08 55.63
C ASN A 21 25.14 6.92 55.99
N GLU A 22 24.60 6.21 55.02
CA GLU A 22 24.19 4.84 55.23
C GLU A 22 25.38 3.90 54.98
N LYS A 23 26.09 3.61 56.01
CA LYS A 23 27.00 2.46 56.12
C LYS A 23 26.17 1.15 56.09
N THR A 24 25.64 0.79 54.95
CA THR A 24 25.25 -0.58 54.64
C THR A 24 26.46 -1.23 53.94
N LEU A 25 26.92 -2.36 54.43
CA LEU A 25 27.92 -3.21 53.79
C LEU A 25 27.43 -3.63 52.42
N GLY A 26 27.62 -2.83 51.39
CA GLY A 26 27.23 -3.08 50.01
C GLY A 26 28.47 -3.04 49.13
N VAL A 27 28.77 -4.11 48.45
CA VAL A 27 29.72 -4.15 47.36
C VAL A 27 29.38 -3.09 46.34
N HIS A 28 30.31 -2.20 46.00
CA HIS A 28 30.00 -1.11 45.05
C HIS A 28 29.72 -1.66 43.64
N PRO A 29 28.79 -1.16 42.84
CA PRO A 29 28.48 -1.66 41.50
C PRO A 29 29.72 -1.78 40.60
N ARG A 30 30.61 -0.82 40.68
CA ARG A 30 31.92 -0.85 39.99
C ARG A 30 32.76 -2.07 40.35
N GLU A 31 32.77 -2.50 41.60
CA GLU A 31 33.49 -3.68 42.08
C GLU A 31 32.87 -4.95 41.52
N THR A 32 31.52 -4.99 41.42
CA THR A 32 30.78 -6.09 40.79
C THR A 32 31.12 -6.22 39.30
N ILE A 33 31.14 -5.11 38.57
CA ILE A 33 31.52 -5.11 37.14
C ILE A 33 32.98 -5.55 37.00
N ASN A 34 33.86 -5.01 37.78
CA ASN A 34 35.29 -5.39 37.76
C ASN A 34 35.49 -6.87 38.03
N LYS A 35 34.81 -7.42 39.04
CA LYS A 35 34.92 -8.81 39.49
C LYS A 35 34.35 -9.83 38.50
N TYR A 36 33.26 -9.51 37.82
CA TYR A 36 32.52 -10.49 37.04
C TYR A 36 32.53 -10.25 35.52
N CYS A 37 32.86 -9.05 35.06
CA CYS A 37 32.72 -8.64 33.66
C CYS A 37 34.06 -8.34 32.98
N VAL A 38 34.97 -7.61 33.65
CA VAL A 38 36.22 -7.08 33.07
C VAL A 38 37.13 -8.18 32.56
N GLU A 39 37.30 -9.33 33.25
CA GLU A 39 38.13 -10.46 32.76
C GLU A 39 37.88 -10.85 31.29
N CYS A 40 36.66 -10.63 30.80
CA CYS A 40 36.27 -10.95 29.41
C CYS A 40 36.09 -9.71 28.53
N HIS A 41 35.83 -8.56 29.13
CA HIS A 41 35.53 -7.32 28.49
C HIS A 41 36.50 -6.18 28.88
N ASP A 42 37.78 -6.49 28.84
CA ASP A 42 38.90 -5.53 29.00
C ASP A 42 39.41 -5.05 27.64
N ALA A 43 40.41 -4.16 27.66
CA ALA A 43 41.01 -3.60 26.45
C ALA A 43 41.78 -4.64 25.58
N GLU A 44 42.18 -5.79 26.14
CA GLU A 44 42.94 -6.80 25.45
C GLU A 44 42.06 -7.92 24.89
N VAL A 45 41.11 -8.43 25.66
CA VAL A 45 40.25 -9.58 25.31
C VAL A 45 39.05 -9.16 24.49
N LYS A 46 38.43 -8.04 24.78
CA LYS A 46 37.29 -7.39 24.06
C LYS A 46 36.20 -8.33 23.54
N LYS A 47 35.81 -9.34 24.35
CA LYS A 47 34.75 -10.26 23.91
C LYS A 47 33.45 -9.47 23.55
N GLY A 48 32.93 -9.71 22.34
CA GLY A 48 31.81 -8.99 21.83
C GLY A 48 32.08 -7.52 21.56
N ASP A 49 33.34 -7.17 21.25
CA ASP A 49 33.80 -5.80 20.94
C ASP A 49 33.54 -4.80 22.09
N LEU A 50 33.53 -5.32 23.32
CA LEU A 50 33.23 -4.60 24.52
C LEU A 50 34.44 -4.43 25.42
N ASP A 51 34.80 -3.17 25.72
CA ASP A 51 35.81 -2.76 26.65
C ASP A 51 35.18 -2.03 27.85
N LEU A 52 35.00 -2.73 28.96
CA LEU A 52 34.41 -2.18 30.18
C LEU A 52 35.45 -1.55 31.09
N ASP A 53 36.70 -2.03 31.06
CA ASP A 53 37.75 -1.55 31.94
C ASP A 53 38.04 -0.06 31.68
N SER A 54 38.17 0.34 30.41
CA SER A 54 38.38 1.74 30.06
C SER A 54 37.19 2.62 30.47
N LYS A 55 36.00 2.07 30.69
CA LYS A 55 34.76 2.82 31.06
C LYS A 55 34.57 2.93 32.57
N LEU A 56 35.28 2.13 33.36
CA LEU A 56 35.17 2.15 34.82
C LEU A 56 35.73 3.44 35.44
N SER A 57 36.59 4.18 34.76
CA SER A 57 37.10 5.49 35.22
C SER A 57 36.06 6.58 35.09
N ASP A 58 35.18 6.53 34.07
CA ASP A 58 34.13 7.52 33.77
C ASP A 58 32.77 6.80 33.58
N TRP A 59 32.48 5.89 34.48
CA TRP A 59 31.39 4.94 34.39
C TRP A 59 29.98 5.56 34.41
N ASP A 60 29.78 6.71 35.07
CA ASP A 60 28.49 7.44 35.14
C ASP A 60 28.39 8.54 34.04
N SER A 61 29.27 8.48 33.04
CA SER A 61 29.26 9.44 31.94
C SER A 61 28.06 9.27 31.02
N PRO A 62 27.41 10.34 30.55
CA PRO A 62 26.38 10.30 29.52
C PRO A 62 26.82 9.60 28.23
N THR A 63 28.13 9.58 27.92
CA THR A 63 28.68 8.89 26.74
C THR A 63 28.55 7.38 26.82
N ASN A 64 28.39 6.82 28.02
CA ASN A 64 28.25 5.39 28.27
C ASN A 64 26.80 4.88 28.29
N VAL A 65 25.80 5.73 28.10
CA VAL A 65 24.38 5.36 28.12
C VAL A 65 24.08 4.16 27.23
N LYS A 66 24.45 4.22 25.96
CA LYS A 66 24.22 3.12 25.00
C LYS A 66 24.89 1.81 25.40
N LEU A 67 26.01 1.89 26.13
CA LEU A 67 26.70 0.75 26.67
C LEU A 67 25.88 0.12 27.82
N TRP A 68 25.44 0.95 28.76
CA TRP A 68 24.69 0.48 29.91
C TRP A 68 23.29 -0.03 29.51
N GLU A 69 22.66 0.54 28.48
CA GLU A 69 21.41 0.02 27.89
C GLU A 69 21.58 -1.39 27.32
N LYS A 70 22.74 -1.73 26.76
CA LYS A 70 23.07 -3.09 26.29
C LYS A 70 23.37 -4.07 27.43
N ILE A 71 23.93 -3.58 28.52
CA ILE A 71 24.37 -4.43 29.65
C ILE A 71 23.17 -4.78 30.57
N LEU A 72 22.27 -3.83 30.81
CA LEU A 72 21.15 -4.04 31.72
C LEU A 72 20.32 -5.30 31.39
N PRO A 73 19.84 -5.51 30.15
CA PRO A 73 19.06 -6.71 29.84
C PRO A 73 19.79 -8.02 30.07
N VAL A 74 21.06 -8.10 29.74
CA VAL A 74 21.86 -9.34 29.88
C VAL A 74 22.27 -9.64 31.33
N VAL A 75 22.26 -8.62 32.19
CA VAL A 75 22.41 -8.79 33.64
C VAL A 75 21.09 -9.26 34.25
N LEU A 76 19.96 -8.69 33.79
CA LEU A 76 18.62 -9.05 34.28
C LEU A 76 18.23 -10.47 33.91
N ASP A 77 18.44 -10.89 32.66
CA ASP A 77 18.11 -12.23 32.18
C ASP A 77 19.11 -13.32 32.60
N GLY A 78 20.18 -12.92 33.28
CA GLY A 78 21.23 -13.83 33.76
C GLY A 78 22.10 -14.45 32.67
N SER A 79 22.02 -13.93 31.43
CA SER A 79 22.86 -14.42 30.32
C SER A 79 24.31 -13.98 30.46
N MET A 80 24.58 -12.95 31.25
CA MET A 80 25.92 -12.51 31.67
C MET A 80 26.03 -12.40 33.21
N PRO A 81 27.14 -12.85 33.79
CA PRO A 81 28.21 -13.65 33.18
C PRO A 81 27.71 -15.02 32.67
N PRO A 82 28.41 -15.67 31.70
CA PRO A 82 27.99 -16.99 31.21
C PRO A 82 27.94 -18.03 32.37
N ALA A 83 27.00 -18.97 32.32
CA ALA A 83 26.68 -19.91 33.40
C ALA A 83 27.89 -20.74 33.96
N ARG A 84 28.99 -20.86 33.19
CA ARG A 84 30.24 -21.58 33.60
C ARG A 84 31.26 -20.67 34.31
N LYS A 85 30.97 -19.37 34.41
CA LYS A 85 31.81 -18.37 35.09
C LYS A 85 31.23 -18.07 36.47
N PRO A 86 32.02 -17.53 37.39
CA PRO A 86 31.52 -17.04 38.68
C PRO A 86 30.34 -16.10 38.47
N GLN A 87 29.30 -16.31 39.26
CA GLN A 87 28.02 -15.53 39.16
C GLN A 87 27.95 -14.51 40.30
N PRO A 88 27.41 -13.28 40.03
CA PRO A 88 27.05 -12.38 41.10
C PRO A 88 25.96 -13.00 41.97
N SER A 89 26.04 -12.77 43.29
CA SER A 89 24.95 -13.09 44.19
C SER A 89 23.68 -12.27 43.84
N ASP A 90 22.53 -12.71 44.29
CA ASP A 90 21.26 -11.99 44.07
C ASP A 90 21.33 -10.56 44.60
N ALA A 91 22.07 -10.33 45.70
CA ALA A 91 22.26 -9.00 46.28
C ALA A 91 23.14 -8.12 45.39
N GLU A 92 24.27 -8.67 44.87
CA GLU A 92 25.13 -7.95 43.90
C GLU A 92 24.41 -7.66 42.60
N ARG A 93 23.61 -8.60 42.10
CA ARG A 93 22.80 -8.43 40.88
C ARG A 93 21.75 -7.32 41.04
N LYS A 94 20.97 -7.35 42.12
CA LYS A 94 19.97 -6.32 42.43
C LYS A 94 20.59 -4.93 42.64
N MET A 95 21.77 -4.89 43.25
CA MET A 95 22.47 -3.62 43.41
C MET A 95 22.97 -3.07 42.07
N LEU A 96 23.55 -3.91 41.22
CA LEU A 96 23.97 -3.53 39.86
C LEU A 96 22.78 -3.07 39.01
N GLU A 97 21.65 -3.76 39.09
CA GLU A 97 20.39 -3.37 38.45
C GLU A 97 19.93 -1.97 38.89
N LYS A 98 19.83 -1.76 40.21
CA LYS A 98 19.44 -0.45 40.75
C LYS A 98 20.37 0.68 40.32
N TRP A 99 21.65 0.41 40.29
CA TRP A 99 22.61 1.41 39.84
C TRP A 99 22.48 1.70 38.36
N LEU A 100 22.38 0.66 37.51
CA LEU A 100 22.20 0.82 36.07
C LEU A 100 20.91 1.60 35.78
N ASP A 101 19.79 1.26 36.43
CA ASP A 101 18.52 1.99 36.30
C ASP A 101 18.68 3.46 36.71
N SER A 102 19.32 3.72 37.85
CA SER A 102 19.55 5.11 38.32
C SER A 102 20.46 5.91 37.41
N SER A 103 21.55 5.31 36.93
CA SER A 103 22.49 5.94 35.99
C SER A 103 21.83 6.24 34.65
N LEU A 104 21.09 5.27 34.11
CA LEU A 104 20.36 5.45 32.86
C LEU A 104 19.27 6.54 32.97
N ARG A 105 18.51 6.56 34.06
CA ARG A 105 17.51 7.63 34.32
C ARG A 105 18.14 9.01 34.42
N LYS A 106 19.30 9.11 35.06
CA LYS A 106 20.04 10.36 35.21
C LYS A 106 20.60 10.90 33.90
N ASN A 107 21.04 10.00 33.03
CA ASN A 107 21.80 10.33 31.83
C ASN A 107 20.97 10.23 30.54
N THR A 108 19.69 9.87 30.63
CA THR A 108 18.73 9.93 29.52
C THR A 108 17.73 11.05 29.74
N PHE A 109 17.13 11.53 28.67
CA PHE A 109 16.16 12.62 28.71
C PHE A 109 15.01 12.34 27.72
N PHE A 110 13.91 13.02 27.95
CA PHE A 110 12.80 13.00 27.01
C PHE A 110 13.14 13.83 25.79
N GLY A 111 12.81 13.30 24.60
CA GLY A 111 13.09 13.99 23.34
C GLY A 111 14.34 13.49 22.63
N GLY A 112 15.07 14.38 21.97
CA GLY A 112 16.19 14.03 21.09
C GLY A 112 15.74 13.59 19.70
N THR A 113 14.57 14.08 19.26
CA THR A 113 14.06 13.82 17.91
C THR A 113 14.94 14.54 16.89
N LEU A 114 15.55 13.81 15.99
CA LEU A 114 16.26 14.39 14.86
C LEU A 114 15.29 15.12 13.93
N ALA A 115 15.73 16.23 13.35
CA ALA A 115 14.99 16.85 12.27
C ALA A 115 14.80 15.85 11.13
N ARG A 116 13.56 15.46 10.86
CA ARG A 116 13.26 14.50 9.81
C ARG A 116 12.46 15.14 8.68
N ARG A 117 12.77 14.75 7.45
CA ARG A 117 11.93 15.13 6.30
C ARG A 117 10.60 14.39 6.33
N LEU A 118 9.66 14.90 5.56
CA LEU A 118 8.44 14.14 5.28
C LEU A 118 8.79 12.82 4.59
N SER A 119 8.12 11.73 4.96
CA SER A 119 8.17 10.49 4.19
C SER A 119 7.51 10.69 2.82
N LYS A 120 7.73 9.75 1.90
CA LYS A 120 7.12 9.76 0.57
C LYS A 120 5.60 9.91 0.65
N GLU A 121 4.97 9.17 1.54
CA GLU A 121 3.52 9.20 1.78
C GLU A 121 3.08 10.53 2.42
N GLU A 122 3.78 10.98 3.46
CA GLU A 122 3.51 12.26 4.11
C GLU A 122 3.64 13.45 3.13
N TYR A 123 4.68 13.43 2.28
CA TYR A 123 4.91 14.43 1.24
C TYR A 123 3.78 14.44 0.20
N GLN A 124 3.44 13.26 -0.33
CA GLN A 124 2.34 13.11 -1.30
C GLN A 124 1.00 13.59 -0.72
N ASN A 125 0.69 13.19 0.51
CA ASN A 125 -0.56 13.59 1.17
C ASN A 125 -0.59 15.09 1.49
N THR A 126 0.55 15.67 1.85
CA THR A 126 0.68 17.12 2.06
C THR A 126 0.35 17.89 0.78
N ILE A 127 0.89 17.46 -0.37
CA ILE A 127 0.58 18.05 -1.68
C ILE A 127 -0.91 17.90 -2.00
N ARG A 128 -1.47 16.71 -1.84
CA ARG A 128 -2.89 16.44 -2.11
C ARG A 128 -3.83 17.38 -1.37
N ILE A 129 -3.55 17.61 -0.09
CA ILE A 129 -4.43 18.38 0.79
C ILE A 129 -4.23 19.88 0.60
N LEU A 130 -2.98 20.35 0.62
CA LEU A 130 -2.71 21.78 0.59
C LEU A 130 -2.99 22.42 -0.77
N PHE A 131 -2.89 21.63 -1.85
CA PHE A 131 -3.13 22.12 -3.21
C PHE A 131 -4.41 21.59 -3.85
N ASP A 132 -5.27 20.93 -3.08
CA ASP A 132 -6.51 20.31 -3.59
C ASP A 132 -6.26 19.42 -4.82
N LEU A 133 -5.30 18.52 -4.71
CA LEU A 133 -4.90 17.56 -5.74
C LEU A 133 -5.19 16.10 -5.28
N PRO A 134 -6.45 15.69 -5.03
CA PRO A 134 -6.77 14.41 -4.39
C PRO A 134 -6.26 13.19 -5.17
N GLY A 135 -6.14 13.29 -6.49
CA GLY A 135 -5.62 12.23 -7.36
C GLY A 135 -4.09 12.25 -7.55
N TYR A 136 -3.38 13.21 -6.96
CA TYR A 136 -1.93 13.32 -7.14
C TYR A 136 -1.18 12.09 -6.61
N LYS A 137 -0.24 11.61 -7.39
CA LYS A 137 0.72 10.55 -6.99
C LYS A 137 2.12 11.02 -7.39
N VAL A 138 3.10 10.76 -6.52
CA VAL A 138 4.49 10.98 -6.90
C VAL A 138 4.84 10.11 -8.11
N PRO A 139 5.71 10.58 -9.03
CA PRO A 139 6.05 9.86 -10.25
C PRO A 139 6.64 8.48 -9.96
N LEU A 140 6.45 7.55 -10.91
CA LEU A 140 7.19 6.29 -10.91
C LEU A 140 8.69 6.58 -10.90
N GLY A 141 9.43 5.85 -10.06
CA GLY A 141 10.86 6.07 -9.86
C GLY A 141 11.20 7.15 -8.82
N PHE A 142 10.21 7.73 -8.11
CA PHE A 142 10.50 8.46 -6.89
C PHE A 142 11.08 7.50 -5.85
N PRO A 143 12.28 7.78 -5.28
CA PRO A 143 12.92 6.86 -4.34
C PRO A 143 12.04 6.51 -3.15
N ASP A 144 12.07 5.24 -2.76
CA ASP A 144 11.42 4.80 -1.53
C ASP A 144 12.23 5.20 -0.30
N ASP A 145 11.55 5.34 0.82
CA ASP A 145 12.16 5.66 2.09
C ASP A 145 12.80 4.41 2.72
N SER A 146 13.97 4.57 3.31
CA SER A 146 14.64 3.49 4.04
C SER A 146 13.87 3.14 5.31
N THR A 147 13.78 1.86 5.61
CA THR A 147 13.15 1.35 6.83
C THR A 147 14.18 1.27 7.96
N ARG A 148 13.85 1.80 9.13
CA ARG A 148 14.59 1.65 10.38
C ARG A 148 13.61 1.35 11.51
N PHE A 149 13.96 0.47 12.41
CA PHE A 149 13.11 0.04 13.55
C PHE A 149 11.74 -0.50 13.12
N GLY A 150 11.65 -1.02 11.88
CA GLY A 150 10.41 -1.50 11.28
C GLY A 150 9.59 -0.44 10.52
N PHE A 151 10.01 0.86 10.51
CA PHE A 151 9.23 1.94 9.92
C PHE A 151 10.03 2.81 8.95
N ASN A 152 9.36 3.29 7.91
CA ASN A 152 9.92 4.14 6.86
C ASN A 152 9.77 5.65 7.14
N ASN A 153 9.33 6.02 8.33
CA ASN A 153 9.11 7.40 8.73
C ASN A 153 10.04 7.86 9.88
N THR A 154 11.13 7.16 10.12
CA THR A 154 12.10 7.47 11.17
C THR A 154 13.16 8.46 10.71
N GLY A 155 13.65 9.31 11.61
CA GLY A 155 14.66 10.32 11.30
C GLY A 155 15.95 9.74 10.74
N GLU A 156 16.41 8.61 11.27
CA GLU A 156 17.59 7.89 10.79
C GLU A 156 17.41 7.28 9.40
N GLY A 157 16.18 6.88 9.03
CA GLY A 157 15.88 6.31 7.71
C GLY A 157 15.63 7.36 6.63
N LEU A 158 15.23 8.57 7.00
CA LEU A 158 14.81 9.62 6.08
C LEU A 158 15.97 10.52 5.62
N ILE A 159 17.03 9.92 5.09
CA ILE A 159 18.22 10.63 4.60
C ILE A 159 17.90 11.36 3.29
N MET A 160 18.49 12.56 3.11
CA MET A 160 18.42 13.32 1.87
C MET A 160 19.61 12.97 0.98
N SER A 161 19.35 12.26 -0.12
CA SER A 161 20.36 11.98 -1.15
C SER A 161 20.26 12.95 -2.34
N PRO A 162 21.31 13.13 -3.15
CA PRO A 162 21.24 13.90 -4.40
C PRO A 162 20.15 13.40 -5.35
N THR A 163 19.98 12.08 -5.48
CA THR A 163 18.95 11.46 -6.31
C THR A 163 17.54 11.84 -5.82
N LEU A 164 17.32 11.81 -4.51
CA LEU A 164 16.05 12.19 -3.91
C LEU A 164 15.77 13.68 -4.08
N MET A 165 16.79 14.56 -3.95
CA MET A 165 16.63 15.98 -4.22
C MET A 165 16.25 16.24 -5.69
N GLY A 166 16.85 15.50 -6.62
CA GLY A 166 16.47 15.54 -8.05
C GLY A 166 15.00 15.12 -8.27
N ALA A 167 14.53 14.11 -7.52
CA ALA A 167 13.13 13.69 -7.55
C ALA A 167 12.18 14.75 -6.99
N TYR A 168 12.53 15.43 -5.90
CA TYR A 168 11.76 16.56 -5.36
C TYR A 168 11.68 17.73 -6.35
N LEU A 169 12.78 18.06 -7.03
CA LEU A 169 12.78 19.10 -8.09
C LEU A 169 11.83 18.73 -9.22
N LYS A 170 11.83 17.47 -9.66
CA LYS A 170 10.91 16.98 -10.69
C LYS A 170 9.46 17.08 -10.23
N VAL A 171 9.17 16.64 -9.02
CA VAL A 171 7.83 16.76 -8.43
C VAL A 171 7.40 18.21 -8.30
N ALA A 172 8.26 19.09 -7.81
CA ALA A 172 7.96 20.52 -7.67
C ALA A 172 7.59 21.18 -9.01
N ASN A 173 8.28 20.81 -10.10
CA ASN A 173 7.90 21.24 -11.46
C ASN A 173 6.51 20.72 -11.84
N GLN A 174 6.25 19.43 -11.68
CA GLN A 174 4.96 18.82 -12.03
C GLN A 174 3.79 19.43 -11.25
N VAL A 175 3.98 19.66 -9.96
CA VAL A 175 2.96 20.30 -9.13
C VAL A 175 2.72 21.74 -9.57
N ALA A 176 3.77 22.52 -9.87
CA ALA A 176 3.63 23.87 -10.40
C ALA A 176 2.88 23.90 -11.74
N ASP A 177 3.19 22.97 -12.65
CA ASP A 177 2.49 22.79 -13.94
C ASP A 177 1.00 22.43 -13.75
N GLU A 178 0.68 21.68 -12.71
CA GLU A 178 -0.72 21.32 -12.37
C GLU A 178 -1.50 22.45 -11.70
N LEU A 179 -0.81 23.38 -11.06
CA LEU A 179 -1.44 24.49 -10.31
C LEU A 179 -1.59 25.76 -11.14
N ILE A 180 -0.63 26.00 -12.04
CA ILE A 180 -0.53 27.27 -12.74
C ILE A 180 -0.75 27.03 -14.23
N PRO A 181 -1.80 27.61 -14.82
CA PRO A 181 -2.08 27.45 -16.23
C PRO A 181 -1.01 28.16 -17.07
N VAL A 182 -0.11 27.39 -17.64
CA VAL A 182 0.83 27.93 -18.63
C VAL A 182 0.10 28.11 -19.94
N LYS A 183 0.14 29.31 -20.51
CA LYS A 183 -0.33 29.53 -21.88
C LYS A 183 0.52 28.66 -22.81
N LYS A 184 -0.04 27.54 -23.26
CA LYS A 184 0.58 26.73 -24.31
C LYS A 184 0.64 27.57 -25.59
N LYS A 185 1.80 27.58 -26.26
CA LYS A 185 1.91 28.13 -27.61
C LYS A 185 0.85 27.43 -28.46
N ALA A 186 0.08 28.19 -29.22
CA ALA A 186 -0.91 27.63 -30.15
C ALA A 186 -0.17 26.62 -31.06
N GLU A 187 -0.56 25.35 -31.03
CA GLU A 187 -0.04 24.36 -31.96
C GLU A 187 -0.56 24.69 -33.37
N GLU A 188 0.31 24.51 -34.34
CA GLU A 188 -0.07 24.62 -35.75
C GLU A 188 -1.09 23.55 -36.10
N SER A 189 -2.11 23.90 -36.86
CA SER A 189 -3.10 22.93 -37.33
C SER A 189 -2.44 21.85 -38.19
N SER A 190 -2.72 20.59 -37.82
CA SER A 190 -2.23 19.42 -38.56
C SER A 190 -3.39 18.59 -39.10
N ILE A 191 -3.12 17.85 -40.17
CA ILE A 191 -4.09 16.91 -40.74
C ILE A 191 -3.62 15.50 -40.47
N ARG A 192 -4.44 14.70 -39.84
CA ARG A 192 -4.22 13.27 -39.63
C ARG A 192 -5.31 12.46 -40.33
N VAL A 193 -4.90 11.51 -41.13
CA VAL A 193 -5.77 10.59 -41.84
C VAL A 193 -5.61 9.20 -41.23
N LEU A 194 -6.73 8.63 -40.77
CA LEU A 194 -6.78 7.28 -40.19
C LEU A 194 -7.45 6.36 -41.20
N LYS A 195 -6.73 5.35 -41.60
CA LYS A 195 -7.19 4.27 -42.50
C LYS A 195 -7.59 3.03 -41.68
N PRO A 196 -8.27 2.04 -42.25
CA PRO A 196 -8.62 0.80 -41.56
C PRO A 196 -7.46 0.12 -40.84
N ASP A 197 -6.24 0.21 -41.37
CA ASP A 197 -5.02 -0.36 -40.78
C ASP A 197 -4.55 0.39 -39.51
N ASP A 198 -4.91 1.64 -39.37
CA ASP A 198 -4.58 2.47 -38.18
C ASP A 198 -5.56 2.23 -37.02
N MET A 199 -6.64 1.50 -37.25
CA MET A 199 -7.69 1.26 -36.28
C MET A 199 -7.51 -0.10 -35.58
N VAL A 200 -7.98 -0.21 -34.34
CA VAL A 200 -7.95 -1.45 -33.58
C VAL A 200 -9.06 -2.36 -34.10
N ALA A 201 -8.66 -3.54 -34.55
CA ALA A 201 -9.62 -4.62 -34.82
C ALA A 201 -10.13 -5.19 -33.50
N ASN A 202 -11.44 -5.17 -33.30
CA ASN A 202 -12.08 -5.71 -32.11
C ASN A 202 -12.75 -7.05 -32.44
N TYR A 203 -11.94 -8.01 -32.80
CA TYR A 203 -12.36 -9.37 -33.14
C TYR A 203 -13.67 -9.44 -33.96
N ALA A 204 -14.72 -10.01 -33.35
CA ALA A 204 -16.01 -10.20 -34.03
C ALA A 204 -16.83 -8.91 -34.21
N ALA A 205 -16.46 -7.82 -33.55
CA ALA A 205 -17.24 -6.56 -33.57
C ALA A 205 -16.76 -5.57 -34.62
N ALA A 206 -15.47 -5.54 -34.91
CA ALA A 206 -14.88 -4.66 -35.92
C ALA A 206 -13.62 -5.34 -36.50
N ALA A 207 -13.59 -5.62 -37.78
CA ALA A 207 -12.43 -6.26 -38.43
C ALA A 207 -12.14 -5.60 -39.77
N LYS A 208 -10.89 -5.68 -40.20
CA LYS A 208 -10.51 -5.32 -41.56
C LYS A 208 -11.15 -6.29 -42.51
N TYR A 209 -11.96 -5.80 -43.45
CA TYR A 209 -12.57 -6.59 -44.50
C TYR A 209 -12.50 -5.86 -45.84
N ASN A 210 -11.83 -6.45 -46.80
CA ASN A 210 -11.39 -5.78 -48.00
C ASN A 210 -10.56 -4.53 -47.63
N ASN A 211 -10.88 -3.37 -48.11
CA ASN A 211 -10.18 -2.10 -47.78
C ASN A 211 -10.93 -1.23 -46.78
N THR A 212 -11.83 -1.84 -46.00
CA THR A 212 -12.61 -1.14 -44.99
C THR A 212 -12.41 -1.74 -43.60
N LEU A 213 -12.71 -0.95 -42.57
CA LEU A 213 -12.97 -1.49 -41.25
C LEU A 213 -14.45 -1.74 -41.14
N ARG A 214 -14.85 -3.02 -41.21
CA ARG A 214 -16.22 -3.44 -41.18
C ARG A 214 -16.69 -3.67 -39.75
N PHE A 215 -17.79 -3.03 -39.36
CA PHE A 215 -18.44 -3.25 -38.10
C PHE A 215 -19.56 -4.27 -38.30
N ALA A 216 -19.51 -5.35 -37.57
CA ALA A 216 -20.57 -6.33 -37.46
C ALA A 216 -21.06 -6.41 -36.00
N SER A 217 -22.25 -6.92 -35.81
CA SER A 217 -22.79 -7.04 -34.47
C SER A 217 -22.25 -8.28 -33.78
N SER A 218 -21.62 -8.13 -32.64
CA SER A 218 -21.29 -9.22 -31.72
C SER A 218 -22.22 -9.21 -30.50
N GLY A 219 -22.95 -10.30 -30.33
CA GLY A 219 -24.04 -10.30 -29.35
C GLY A 219 -23.65 -10.50 -27.95
N LYS A 220 -23.09 -9.67 -27.21
CA LYS A 220 -23.08 -9.65 -25.72
C LYS A 220 -22.06 -8.77 -25.06
N GLN A 221 -21.14 -8.22 -25.78
CA GLN A 221 -20.07 -7.51 -25.08
C GLN A 221 -20.39 -6.06 -24.80
N ILE A 222 -19.87 -5.57 -23.70
CA ILE A 222 -19.93 -4.20 -23.20
C ILE A 222 -19.46 -3.19 -24.25
N MET A 223 -18.58 -3.62 -25.16
CA MET A 223 -18.11 -2.85 -26.33
C MET A 223 -18.60 -3.51 -27.63
N ARG A 224 -19.78 -3.13 -28.06
CA ARG A 224 -20.35 -3.59 -29.33
C ARG A 224 -19.77 -2.78 -30.49
N SER A 225 -19.51 -3.44 -31.60
CA SER A 225 -19.24 -2.81 -32.89
C SER A 225 -18.53 -1.45 -32.78
N CYS A 226 -17.39 -1.44 -32.10
CA CYS A 226 -16.61 -0.23 -31.89
C CYS A 226 -15.14 -0.44 -32.24
N SER A 227 -14.47 0.66 -32.57
CA SER A 227 -13.05 0.69 -32.83
C SER A 227 -12.46 2.06 -32.46
N TRP A 228 -11.16 2.09 -32.30
CA TRP A 228 -10.41 3.30 -32.00
C TRP A 228 -9.02 3.23 -32.66
N PRO A 229 -8.33 4.37 -32.89
CA PRO A 229 -7.00 4.36 -33.46
C PRO A 229 -5.99 3.63 -32.58
N LYS A 230 -5.08 2.87 -33.17
CA LYS A 230 -3.97 2.20 -32.48
C LYS A 230 -3.02 3.19 -31.83
N GLN A 231 -2.71 4.27 -32.55
CA GLN A 231 -1.77 5.30 -32.12
C GLN A 231 -2.30 6.68 -32.48
N MET A 232 -3.14 7.24 -31.65
CA MET A 232 -3.57 8.62 -31.80
C MET A 232 -4.06 9.15 -30.44
N THR A 233 -3.48 10.24 -30.03
CA THR A 233 -3.98 11.11 -28.96
C THR A 233 -3.92 12.56 -29.39
N VAL A 234 -4.87 13.35 -28.96
CA VAL A 234 -4.87 14.80 -29.15
C VAL A 234 -3.84 15.42 -28.22
N THR A 235 -2.95 16.22 -28.76
CA THR A 235 -1.84 16.87 -28.04
C THR A 235 -2.24 18.20 -27.42
N SER A 236 -3.25 18.86 -27.98
CA SER A 236 -3.78 20.13 -27.45
C SER A 236 -5.30 20.20 -27.52
N SER A 237 -5.91 20.82 -26.49
CA SER A 237 -7.36 21.02 -26.47
C SER A 237 -7.78 22.08 -27.51
N GLY A 238 -8.75 21.74 -28.35
CA GLY A 238 -9.15 22.62 -29.44
C GLY A 238 -10.43 22.17 -30.15
N ILE A 239 -10.85 23.01 -31.13
CA ILE A 239 -11.86 22.62 -32.10
C ILE A 239 -11.15 21.91 -33.24
N TYR A 240 -11.63 20.72 -33.60
CA TYR A 240 -11.13 19.88 -34.67
C TYR A 240 -12.22 19.65 -35.70
N ARG A 241 -11.87 19.69 -36.98
CA ARG A 241 -12.76 19.25 -38.07
C ARG A 241 -12.52 17.75 -38.29
N ILE A 242 -13.59 16.96 -38.16
CA ILE A 242 -13.55 15.51 -38.32
C ILE A 242 -14.40 15.18 -39.54
N THR A 243 -13.80 14.52 -40.54
CA THR A 243 -14.47 14.01 -41.72
C THR A 243 -14.45 12.48 -41.68
N VAL A 244 -15.61 11.87 -41.73
CA VAL A 244 -15.78 10.42 -41.70
C VAL A 244 -16.31 9.94 -43.04
N ARG A 245 -15.63 8.99 -43.66
CA ARG A 245 -16.07 8.31 -44.89
C ARG A 245 -16.58 6.93 -44.54
N ALA A 246 -17.86 6.71 -44.70
CA ALA A 246 -18.54 5.48 -44.31
C ALA A 246 -19.59 5.06 -45.31
N SER A 247 -19.91 3.77 -45.35
CA SER A 247 -21.01 3.17 -46.15
C SER A 247 -21.71 2.06 -45.37
N SER A 248 -22.96 1.77 -45.74
CA SER A 248 -23.68 0.60 -45.24
C SER A 248 -23.38 -0.58 -46.13
N PHE A 249 -23.32 -1.78 -45.55
CA PHE A 249 -23.33 -3.05 -46.28
C PHE A 249 -24.63 -3.78 -45.96
N LEU A 250 -25.53 -3.81 -46.93
CA LEU A 250 -26.88 -4.32 -46.75
C LEU A 250 -26.98 -5.81 -47.11
N PRO A 251 -27.71 -6.63 -46.34
CA PRO A 251 -27.87 -8.03 -46.60
C PRO A 251 -28.75 -8.24 -47.85
N ARG A 252 -28.47 -9.30 -48.62
CA ARG A 252 -29.32 -9.73 -49.74
C ARG A 252 -30.65 -10.27 -49.28
N SER A 253 -30.73 -10.79 -48.04
CA SER A 253 -31.99 -11.33 -47.50
C SER A 253 -32.83 -10.23 -46.88
N ARG A 254 -34.08 -10.11 -47.33
CA ARG A 254 -35.06 -9.13 -46.80
C ARG A 254 -35.29 -9.27 -45.28
N ASN A 255 -35.19 -10.48 -44.75
CA ASN A 255 -35.40 -10.73 -43.31
C ASN A 255 -34.26 -10.20 -42.41
N LEU A 256 -33.12 -9.87 -43.01
CA LEU A 256 -31.97 -9.32 -42.30
C LEU A 256 -31.81 -7.79 -42.53
N MET A 257 -32.61 -7.18 -43.34
CA MET A 257 -32.57 -5.72 -43.61
C MET A 257 -32.80 -4.92 -42.33
N PRO A 258 -31.94 -3.94 -42.04
CA PRO A 258 -32.17 -3.04 -40.95
C PRO A 258 -33.49 -2.29 -41.09
N LYS A 259 -34.27 -2.16 -40.03
CA LYS A 259 -35.51 -1.39 -40.02
C LYS A 259 -35.27 0.13 -40.02
N GLU A 260 -34.13 0.55 -39.58
CA GLU A 260 -33.69 1.92 -39.44
C GLU A 260 -32.33 2.15 -40.09
N PRO A 261 -32.00 3.38 -40.51
CA PRO A 261 -30.67 3.69 -41.03
C PRO A 261 -29.58 3.35 -39.98
N MET A 262 -28.44 2.88 -40.45
CA MET A 262 -27.31 2.61 -39.57
C MET A 262 -26.78 3.90 -38.96
N LEU A 263 -26.58 3.92 -37.63
CA LEU A 263 -26.16 5.10 -36.90
C LEU A 263 -24.72 4.91 -36.39
N LEU A 264 -23.79 5.63 -37.01
CA LEU A 264 -22.40 5.66 -36.62
C LEU A 264 -22.18 6.81 -35.61
N GLU A 265 -21.76 6.49 -34.42
CA GLU A 265 -21.37 7.50 -33.41
C GLU A 265 -19.85 7.66 -33.37
N LEU A 266 -19.43 8.89 -33.30
CA LEU A 266 -18.09 9.26 -32.89
C LEU A 266 -18.12 9.78 -31.46
N ARG A 267 -17.24 9.24 -30.64
CA ARG A 267 -17.09 9.61 -29.23
C ARG A 267 -15.65 9.99 -28.91
N ALA A 268 -15.46 10.94 -28.01
CA ALA A 268 -14.16 11.23 -27.45
C ALA A 268 -13.88 10.22 -26.29
N ARG A 269 -12.73 9.54 -26.37
CA ARG A 269 -12.26 8.59 -25.39
C ARG A 269 -11.01 9.12 -24.70
N ASN A 270 -11.06 9.30 -23.38
CA ASN A 270 -9.87 9.61 -22.61
C ASN A 270 -9.16 8.30 -22.21
N LEU A 271 -7.90 8.13 -22.60
CA LEU A 271 -7.10 6.94 -22.31
C LEU A 271 -6.75 6.78 -20.82
N ALA A 272 -6.82 7.86 -20.03
CA ALA A 272 -6.65 7.80 -18.57
C ALA A 272 -7.85 7.15 -17.85
N VAL A 273 -8.99 7.03 -18.52
CA VAL A 273 -10.15 6.28 -18.01
C VAL A 273 -9.97 4.84 -18.45
N GLY A 274 -9.67 3.95 -17.51
CA GLY A 274 -9.27 2.57 -17.74
C GLY A 274 -10.13 1.80 -18.74
N GLU A 275 -9.59 0.73 -19.33
CA GLU A 275 -10.16 -0.07 -20.45
C GLU A 275 -11.57 -0.62 -20.20
N ARG A 276 -12.02 -0.69 -18.94
CA ARG A 276 -13.36 -1.20 -18.56
C ARG A 276 -14.47 -0.14 -18.58
N ALA A 277 -14.17 1.10 -19.01
CA ALA A 277 -15.21 2.13 -19.10
C ALA A 277 -16.24 1.79 -20.19
N MET A 278 -17.50 1.80 -19.83
CA MET A 278 -18.60 1.53 -20.77
C MET A 278 -18.68 2.65 -21.83
N ILE A 279 -19.05 2.29 -23.07
CA ILE A 279 -19.07 3.22 -24.22
C ILE A 279 -19.90 4.48 -23.94
N HIS A 280 -21.01 4.36 -23.21
CA HIS A 280 -21.86 5.51 -22.88
C HIS A 280 -21.22 6.52 -21.92
N ARG A 281 -20.08 6.17 -21.29
CA ARG A 281 -19.29 7.11 -20.47
C ARG A 281 -18.34 7.97 -21.29
N PHE A 282 -18.14 7.63 -22.58
CA PHE A 282 -17.35 8.48 -23.48
C PHE A 282 -18.23 9.58 -24.06
N ARG A 283 -17.66 10.77 -24.16
CA ARG A 283 -18.36 11.96 -24.62
C ARG A 283 -18.77 11.81 -26.08
N LEU A 284 -20.07 11.93 -26.40
CA LEU A 284 -20.57 11.90 -27.75
C LEU A 284 -20.14 13.16 -28.50
N LEU A 285 -19.54 13.00 -29.67
CA LEU A 285 -19.16 14.08 -30.57
C LEU A 285 -20.22 14.27 -31.67
N LYS A 286 -20.61 13.20 -32.34
CA LYS A 286 -21.57 13.22 -33.42
C LYS A 286 -22.22 11.88 -33.66
N THR A 287 -23.48 11.86 -34.03
CA THR A 287 -24.16 10.70 -34.63
C THR A 287 -24.34 10.97 -36.12
N ILE A 288 -23.95 10.02 -36.94
CA ILE A 288 -23.99 10.07 -38.41
C ILE A 288 -24.94 8.96 -38.89
N SER A 289 -25.91 9.31 -39.68
CA SER A 289 -26.76 8.35 -40.39
C SER A 289 -26.06 7.89 -41.68
N VAL A 290 -25.90 6.55 -41.85
CA VAL A 290 -25.24 5.92 -42.97
C VAL A 290 -26.26 5.11 -43.81
N PRO A 291 -27.03 5.76 -44.63
CA PRO A 291 -28.11 5.07 -45.38
C PRO A 291 -27.71 4.44 -46.72
N SER A 292 -26.46 4.70 -47.18
CA SER A 292 -26.03 4.39 -48.55
C SER A 292 -24.94 3.33 -48.57
N GLU A 293 -25.04 2.36 -49.52
CA GLU A 293 -23.94 1.43 -49.81
C GLU A 293 -22.74 2.12 -50.50
N SER A 294 -22.95 3.26 -51.14
CA SER A 294 -21.86 4.05 -51.68
C SER A 294 -21.24 4.90 -50.55
N PRO A 295 -19.90 4.95 -50.43
CA PRO A 295 -19.22 5.72 -49.41
C PRO A 295 -19.55 7.18 -49.49
N LYS A 296 -19.87 7.82 -48.36
CA LYS A 296 -20.14 9.25 -48.24
C LYS A 296 -19.26 9.88 -47.17
N ASP A 297 -18.84 11.11 -47.44
CA ASP A 297 -18.10 11.92 -46.49
C ASP A 297 -19.05 12.76 -45.67
N VAL A 298 -18.89 12.73 -44.35
CA VAL A 298 -19.59 13.57 -43.41
C VAL A 298 -18.58 14.33 -42.57
N SER A 299 -18.57 15.67 -42.70
CA SER A 299 -17.70 16.57 -41.98
C SER A 299 -18.44 17.33 -40.90
N PHE A 300 -17.82 17.51 -39.75
CA PHE A 300 -18.30 18.29 -38.62
C PHE A 300 -17.17 18.81 -37.74
N GLU A 301 -17.42 19.83 -36.97
CA GLU A 301 -16.51 20.35 -35.99
C GLU A 301 -16.88 19.84 -34.60
N ALA A 302 -15.87 19.48 -33.81
CA ALA A 302 -16.03 19.02 -32.43
C ALA A 302 -14.87 19.46 -31.56
N GLU A 303 -15.14 19.67 -30.27
CA GLU A 303 -14.11 19.87 -29.27
C GLU A 303 -13.45 18.52 -28.97
N LEU A 304 -12.12 18.48 -29.07
CA LEU A 304 -11.29 17.41 -28.51
C LEU A 304 -10.33 17.99 -27.49
N TYR A 305 -10.11 17.27 -26.41
CA TYR A 305 -9.25 17.71 -25.32
C TYR A 305 -7.94 16.93 -25.27
N GLU A 306 -6.88 17.55 -24.78
CA GLU A 306 -5.56 16.92 -24.61
C GLU A 306 -5.67 15.57 -23.93
N GLY A 307 -5.04 14.55 -24.51
CA GLY A 307 -5.08 13.15 -24.03
C GLY A 307 -6.31 12.37 -24.52
N GLU A 308 -7.26 12.99 -25.23
CA GLU A 308 -8.37 12.28 -25.84
C GLU A 308 -7.97 11.64 -27.19
N THR A 309 -8.62 10.53 -27.50
CA THR A 309 -8.66 9.91 -28.82
C THR A 309 -10.11 9.77 -29.25
N ILE A 310 -10.35 9.46 -30.53
CA ILE A 310 -11.69 9.17 -31.00
C ILE A 310 -12.04 7.71 -30.82
N LEU A 311 -13.30 7.39 -30.63
CA LEU A 311 -13.88 6.06 -30.69
C LEU A 311 -15.04 6.09 -31.65
N VAL A 312 -15.08 5.13 -32.54
CA VAL A 312 -16.13 4.92 -33.54
C VAL A 312 -17.00 3.77 -33.07
N TYR A 313 -18.31 3.96 -33.11
CA TYR A 313 -19.27 3.01 -32.57
C TYR A 313 -20.52 2.94 -33.44
N TRP A 314 -20.93 1.73 -33.87
CA TRP A 314 -22.21 1.50 -34.54
C TRP A 314 -23.32 1.36 -33.47
N ASN A 315 -24.02 2.43 -33.18
CA ASN A 315 -24.95 2.54 -32.04
C ASN A 315 -26.13 1.56 -32.11
N ASN A 316 -26.85 1.55 -33.23
CA ASN A 316 -28.02 0.73 -33.46
C ASN A 316 -27.68 -0.58 -34.17
N SER A 317 -26.46 -1.09 -33.98
CA SER A 317 -26.09 -2.38 -34.53
C SER A 317 -27.09 -3.47 -34.06
N PRO A 318 -27.64 -4.30 -34.94
CA PRO A 318 -28.54 -5.35 -34.52
C PRO A 318 -27.75 -6.26 -33.54
N LEU A 319 -28.44 -6.68 -32.48
CA LEU A 319 -27.88 -7.71 -31.62
C LEU A 319 -27.76 -8.96 -32.49
N SER A 320 -26.55 -9.29 -32.90
CA SER A 320 -26.31 -10.49 -33.67
C SER A 320 -26.91 -11.66 -32.89
N TYR A 321 -27.50 -12.55 -33.61
CA TYR A 321 -28.14 -13.72 -33.02
C TYR A 321 -29.35 -13.40 -32.10
N GLY A 322 -30.04 -12.29 -32.36
CA GLY A 322 -31.30 -11.97 -31.69
C GLY A 322 -31.17 -11.78 -30.17
N GLY A 323 -30.09 -11.19 -29.68
CA GLY A 323 -29.85 -11.00 -28.24
C GLY A 323 -29.55 -12.32 -27.50
N ARG A 324 -29.35 -13.39 -28.20
CA ARG A 324 -29.08 -14.72 -27.63
C ARG A 324 -27.70 -14.73 -26.98
N ASN A 325 -27.62 -15.41 -25.86
CA ASN A 325 -26.36 -15.58 -25.15
C ASN A 325 -25.45 -16.63 -25.81
N ASN A 326 -24.18 -16.64 -25.46
CA ASN A 326 -23.21 -17.58 -25.97
C ASN A 326 -23.63 -19.06 -25.74
N LYS A 327 -24.47 -19.32 -24.72
CA LYS A 327 -25.07 -20.67 -24.49
C LYS A 327 -26.04 -21.05 -25.58
N ASP A 328 -26.81 -20.14 -26.15
CA ASP A 328 -27.74 -20.41 -27.23
C ASP A 328 -27.01 -20.59 -28.55
N LEU A 329 -25.90 -19.86 -28.76
CA LEU A 329 -25.03 -20.11 -29.90
C LEU A 329 -24.35 -21.46 -29.76
N GLY A 330 -23.83 -21.82 -28.58
CA GLY A 330 -23.31 -23.15 -28.29
C GLY A 330 -24.32 -24.25 -28.56
N LYS A 331 -25.62 -24.06 -28.25
CA LYS A 331 -26.71 -24.99 -28.56
C LYS A 331 -26.97 -25.08 -30.06
N GLN A 332 -26.89 -24.00 -30.83
CA GLN A 332 -27.07 -24.01 -32.27
C GLN A 332 -25.89 -24.70 -32.97
N VAL A 333 -24.66 -24.45 -32.55
CA VAL A 333 -23.47 -25.14 -32.99
C VAL A 333 -23.61 -26.62 -32.70
N ARG A 334 -23.99 -27.00 -31.49
CA ARG A 334 -24.26 -28.37 -31.07
C ARG A 334 -25.29 -29.06 -31.99
N LYS A 335 -26.41 -28.41 -32.26
CA LYS A 335 -27.45 -28.94 -33.18
C LYS A 335 -26.91 -29.14 -34.59
N ARG A 336 -26.01 -28.29 -35.07
CA ARG A 336 -25.35 -28.50 -36.37
C ARG A 336 -24.39 -29.70 -36.33
N PHE A 337 -23.56 -29.79 -35.32
CA PHE A 337 -22.65 -30.90 -35.09
C PHE A 337 -23.37 -32.22 -34.94
N GLU A 338 -24.57 -32.25 -34.36
CA GLU A 338 -25.40 -33.43 -34.22
C GLU A 338 -25.96 -33.95 -35.59
N LYS A 339 -25.78 -33.19 -36.67
CA LYS A 339 -26.37 -33.44 -37.96
C LYS A 339 -25.38 -33.85 -39.10
N ASP A 340 -24.02 -33.65 -39.03
CA ASP A 340 -23.08 -34.06 -40.14
C ASP A 340 -21.69 -34.47 -39.65
N LYS A 341 -21.31 -35.72 -39.92
CA LYS A 341 -19.97 -36.28 -39.57
C LYS A 341 -18.82 -35.59 -40.29
N ARG A 342 -19.03 -35.09 -41.49
CA ARG A 342 -18.02 -34.42 -42.31
C ARG A 342 -17.69 -33.02 -41.78
N PHE A 343 -18.68 -32.30 -41.26
CA PHE A 343 -18.49 -30.99 -40.58
C PHE A 343 -17.57 -31.14 -39.37
N LEU A 344 -17.74 -32.19 -38.60
CA LEU A 344 -16.90 -32.48 -37.45
C LEU A 344 -15.46 -32.81 -37.85
N ALA A 345 -15.25 -33.60 -38.91
CA ALA A 345 -13.92 -33.96 -39.37
C ALA A 345 -13.14 -32.73 -39.86
N ALA A 346 -13.78 -31.85 -40.62
CA ALA A 346 -13.21 -30.61 -41.06
C ALA A 346 -12.82 -29.70 -39.85
N TRP A 347 -13.69 -29.63 -38.85
CA TRP A 347 -13.39 -28.86 -37.62
C TRP A 347 -12.28 -29.48 -36.78
N GLN A 348 -12.24 -30.83 -36.70
CA GLN A 348 -11.17 -31.53 -36.01
C GLN A 348 -9.80 -31.25 -36.63
N ASN A 349 -9.72 -31.16 -37.95
CA ASN A 349 -8.49 -30.83 -38.67
C ASN A 349 -8.03 -29.40 -38.31
N VAL A 350 -8.93 -28.40 -38.30
CA VAL A 350 -8.60 -27.03 -37.90
C VAL A 350 -8.13 -26.96 -36.46
N VAL A 351 -8.74 -27.75 -35.59
CA VAL A 351 -8.38 -27.82 -34.17
C VAL A 351 -7.03 -28.47 -33.96
N LEU A 352 -6.75 -29.58 -34.66
CA LEU A 352 -5.48 -30.30 -34.56
C LEU A 352 -4.30 -29.49 -35.12
N GLU A 353 -4.51 -28.78 -36.21
CA GLU A 353 -3.48 -27.90 -36.81
C GLU A 353 -3.11 -26.72 -35.93
N ASN A 354 -4.00 -26.29 -35.03
CA ASN A 354 -3.79 -25.12 -34.14
C ASN A 354 -3.60 -25.51 -32.65
N SER A 355 -3.47 -26.77 -32.28
CA SER A 355 -3.24 -27.24 -30.93
C SER A 355 -1.75 -27.28 -30.59
N HIS A 356 -1.36 -26.76 -29.44
CA HIS A 356 0.05 -26.75 -28.94
C HIS A 356 0.44 -28.08 -28.31
N ASP A 357 -0.50 -28.87 -27.83
CA ASP A 357 -0.27 -30.22 -27.32
C ASP A 357 -1.50 -31.14 -27.50
N PRO A 358 -1.45 -32.07 -28.50
CA PRO A 358 -2.52 -33.02 -28.76
C PRO A 358 -2.70 -34.09 -27.67
N LYS A 359 -1.72 -34.26 -26.76
CA LYS A 359 -1.71 -35.33 -25.75
C LYS A 359 -2.38 -34.94 -24.41
N GLU A 360 -2.42 -33.68 -24.07
CA GLU A 360 -2.94 -33.21 -22.78
C GLU A 360 -4.37 -32.68 -22.79
N GLY A 361 -5.09 -32.76 -23.90
CA GLY A 361 -6.49 -32.31 -23.95
C GLY A 361 -6.72 -30.80 -23.84
N THR A 362 -5.67 -29.97 -23.84
CA THR A 362 -5.74 -28.53 -23.98
C THR A 362 -5.84 -28.16 -25.45
N LEU A 363 -7.07 -28.17 -25.92
CA LEU A 363 -7.40 -28.19 -27.34
C LEU A 363 -7.27 -26.86 -28.07
N PHE A 364 -6.84 -25.77 -27.45
CA PHE A 364 -6.78 -24.48 -28.13
C PHE A 364 -5.72 -23.52 -27.60
N ASN A 365 -4.86 -23.06 -28.49
CA ASN A 365 -4.34 -21.71 -28.35
C ASN A 365 -5.44 -20.73 -28.78
N TYR A 366 -6.10 -20.14 -27.81
CA TYR A 366 -7.21 -19.20 -27.98
C TYR A 366 -6.89 -17.99 -28.89
N GLY A 367 -5.60 -17.67 -29.09
CA GLY A 367 -5.14 -16.57 -29.95
C GLY A 367 -5.37 -16.84 -31.42
N ASP A 368 -5.18 -18.06 -31.87
CA ASP A 368 -5.04 -18.37 -33.32
C ASP A 368 -6.41 -18.61 -34.00
N LEU A 369 -7.42 -19.04 -33.26
CA LEU A 369 -8.78 -19.21 -33.80
C LEU A 369 -9.67 -17.99 -33.59
N ARG A 370 -9.15 -16.92 -32.94
CA ARG A 370 -9.89 -15.68 -32.80
C ARG A 370 -9.76 -14.80 -34.04
N GLY A 371 -10.84 -14.16 -34.38
CA GLY A 371 -10.83 -13.16 -35.42
C GLY A 371 -10.93 -13.73 -36.82
N MET A 372 -10.49 -12.93 -37.78
CA MET A 372 -10.64 -13.23 -39.22
C MET A 372 -9.82 -14.44 -39.68
N SER A 373 -8.65 -14.63 -39.09
CA SER A 373 -7.79 -15.76 -39.51
C SER A 373 -8.39 -17.11 -39.11
N GLY A 374 -9.00 -17.23 -37.94
CA GLY A 374 -9.74 -18.43 -37.55
C GLY A 374 -10.97 -18.69 -38.42
N TRP A 375 -11.68 -17.61 -38.80
CA TRP A 375 -12.79 -17.70 -39.72
C TRP A 375 -12.38 -18.19 -41.13
N GLU A 376 -11.27 -17.67 -41.66
CA GLU A 376 -10.72 -18.09 -42.97
C GLU A 376 -10.29 -19.56 -42.96
N GLN A 377 -9.60 -20.00 -41.91
CA GLN A 377 -9.23 -21.42 -41.73
C GLN A 377 -10.44 -22.30 -41.65
N PHE A 378 -11.46 -21.89 -40.93
CA PHE A 378 -12.73 -22.58 -40.82
C PHE A 378 -13.41 -22.73 -42.19
N LYS A 379 -13.53 -21.65 -42.97
CA LYS A 379 -14.09 -21.69 -44.34
C LYS A 379 -13.29 -22.61 -45.27
N LYS A 380 -11.98 -22.54 -45.20
CA LYS A 380 -11.08 -23.39 -46.00
C LYS A 380 -11.29 -24.87 -45.68
N ALA A 381 -11.34 -25.25 -44.41
CA ALA A 381 -11.60 -26.62 -44.00
C ALA A 381 -12.95 -27.14 -44.53
N PHE A 382 -13.99 -26.31 -44.61
CA PHE A 382 -15.27 -26.66 -45.20
C PHE A 382 -15.20 -26.79 -46.72
N GLN A 383 -14.48 -25.92 -47.38
CA GLN A 383 -14.32 -25.96 -48.85
C GLN A 383 -13.50 -27.17 -49.30
N ASP A 384 -12.41 -27.47 -48.58
CA ASP A 384 -11.53 -28.61 -48.88
C ASP A 384 -12.24 -29.97 -48.77
N GLU A 385 -13.20 -30.06 -47.79
CA GLU A 385 -14.04 -31.27 -47.61
C GLU A 385 -15.33 -31.25 -48.44
N ASN A 386 -15.52 -30.25 -49.29
CA ASN A 386 -16.73 -30.10 -50.14
C ASN A 386 -18.06 -30.15 -49.32
N LEU A 387 -18.07 -29.53 -48.15
CA LEU A 387 -19.16 -29.56 -47.19
C LEU A 387 -20.09 -28.37 -47.30
N ASP A 388 -21.39 -28.66 -47.41
CA ASP A 388 -22.42 -27.63 -47.23
C ASP A 388 -22.72 -27.44 -45.73
N MET A 389 -22.58 -26.19 -45.22
CA MET A 389 -22.86 -25.84 -43.85
C MET A 389 -24.34 -26.03 -43.47
N SER A 390 -25.22 -26.35 -44.37
CA SER A 390 -26.66 -26.52 -44.15
C SER A 390 -27.06 -27.88 -43.58
N HIS A 391 -26.23 -28.93 -43.65
CA HIS A 391 -26.56 -30.32 -43.26
C HIS A 391 -25.46 -31.05 -42.52
N ALA A 392 -25.67 -31.37 -41.26
CA ALA A 392 -24.62 -31.98 -40.44
C ALA A 392 -25.10 -33.00 -39.37
N THR A 393 -24.59 -34.29 -39.31
CA THR A 393 -24.99 -35.41 -38.40
C THR A 393 -23.84 -36.07 -37.63
N MET A 394 -24.07 -36.56 -36.38
CA MET A 394 -23.03 -37.07 -35.47
C MET A 394 -23.35 -38.35 -34.68
N ASP A 395 -22.35 -39.27 -34.58
CA ASP A 395 -22.45 -40.54 -33.85
C ASP A 395 -21.15 -41.10 -33.23
N SER A 396 -20.34 -40.33 -32.50
CA SER A 396 -19.18 -40.92 -31.81
C SER A 396 -18.88 -40.30 -30.43
N VAL A 397 -18.18 -41.06 -29.56
CA VAL A 397 -17.77 -40.62 -28.22
C VAL A 397 -16.82 -39.43 -28.30
N GLN A 398 -15.95 -39.39 -29.33
CA GLN A 398 -15.04 -38.26 -29.56
C GLN A 398 -15.79 -36.99 -29.89
N THR A 399 -16.84 -37.12 -30.70
CA THR A 399 -17.74 -36.04 -31.06
C THR A 399 -18.46 -35.45 -29.83
N LYS A 400 -18.93 -36.29 -28.89
CA LYS A 400 -19.53 -35.85 -27.63
C LYS A 400 -18.54 -35.13 -26.74
N LYS A 401 -17.28 -35.56 -26.67
CA LYS A 401 -16.20 -34.90 -25.96
C LYS A 401 -15.87 -33.54 -26.58
N LEU A 402 -15.79 -33.45 -27.90
CA LEU A 402 -15.56 -32.22 -28.62
C LEU A 402 -16.70 -31.21 -28.39
N ILE A 403 -17.94 -31.68 -28.43
CA ILE A 403 -19.13 -30.86 -28.15
C ILE A 403 -19.11 -30.33 -26.71
N ALA A 404 -18.76 -31.17 -25.74
CA ALA A 404 -18.66 -30.74 -24.33
C ALA A 404 -17.59 -29.66 -24.18
N LEU A 405 -16.45 -29.81 -24.87
CA LEU A 405 -15.39 -28.81 -24.89
C LEU A 405 -15.87 -27.50 -25.54
N PHE A 406 -16.55 -27.57 -26.68
CA PHE A 406 -17.12 -26.42 -27.37
C PHE A 406 -18.22 -25.71 -26.58
N VAL A 407 -19.02 -26.44 -25.82
CA VAL A 407 -20.03 -25.84 -24.92
C VAL A 407 -19.37 -25.10 -23.78
N SER A 408 -18.25 -25.61 -23.26
CA SER A 408 -17.45 -24.90 -22.25
C SER A 408 -16.74 -23.65 -22.81
N GLN A 409 -16.46 -23.64 -24.11
CA GLN A 409 -15.69 -22.62 -24.83
C GLN A 409 -16.54 -21.80 -25.83
N GLY A 410 -17.83 -21.71 -25.60
CA GLY A 410 -18.80 -21.11 -26.52
C GLY A 410 -18.51 -19.67 -26.99
N ASN A 411 -17.61 -18.95 -26.32
CA ASN A 411 -17.20 -17.60 -26.71
C ASN A 411 -16.36 -17.59 -28.00
N VAL A 412 -15.43 -18.53 -28.18
CA VAL A 412 -14.52 -18.54 -29.32
C VAL A 412 -15.25 -18.91 -30.59
N LEU A 413 -16.12 -19.91 -30.53
CA LEU A 413 -16.96 -20.30 -31.67
C LEU A 413 -17.98 -19.21 -32.01
N GLY A 414 -18.57 -18.56 -31.01
CA GLY A 414 -19.45 -17.44 -31.22
C GLY A 414 -18.78 -16.30 -31.96
N GLU A 415 -17.52 -16.02 -31.64
CA GLU A 415 -16.71 -15.01 -32.31
C GLU A 415 -16.43 -15.44 -33.77
N ALA A 416 -16.02 -16.67 -34.02
CA ALA A 416 -15.76 -17.17 -35.37
C ALA A 416 -17.03 -17.09 -36.24
N PHE A 417 -18.17 -17.54 -35.76
CA PHE A 417 -19.44 -17.45 -36.48
C PHE A 417 -19.95 -16.02 -36.68
N ALA A 418 -19.57 -15.09 -35.87
CA ALA A 418 -19.90 -13.68 -36.06
C ALA A 418 -19.35 -13.13 -37.39
N TYR A 419 -18.25 -13.71 -37.90
CA TYR A 419 -17.68 -13.32 -39.17
C TYR A 419 -18.55 -13.66 -40.38
N ASP A 420 -19.53 -14.55 -40.29
CA ASP A 420 -20.53 -14.75 -41.31
C ASP A 420 -21.30 -13.45 -41.66
N TYR A 421 -21.47 -12.55 -40.65
CA TYR A 421 -22.10 -11.21 -40.86
C TYR A 421 -21.20 -10.24 -41.62
N TYR A 422 -19.89 -10.42 -41.61
CA TYR A 422 -18.99 -9.61 -42.44
C TYR A 422 -19.21 -9.90 -43.93
N GLU A 423 -19.63 -11.08 -44.29
CA GLU A 423 -19.92 -11.49 -45.66
C GLU A 423 -21.36 -11.28 -46.09
N LYS A 424 -22.32 -11.47 -45.20
CA LYS A 424 -23.75 -11.46 -45.52
C LYS A 424 -24.47 -10.18 -45.07
N GLY A 425 -23.92 -9.39 -44.21
CA GLY A 425 -24.53 -8.22 -43.62
C GLY A 425 -25.70 -8.52 -42.66
N PRO A 426 -26.33 -7.51 -42.07
CA PRO A 426 -25.99 -6.08 -42.21
C PRO A 426 -24.68 -5.73 -41.51
N ALA A 427 -23.90 -4.83 -42.10
CA ALA A 427 -22.64 -4.33 -41.56
C ALA A 427 -22.46 -2.87 -41.95
N LEU A 428 -21.59 -2.14 -41.20
CA LEU A 428 -21.21 -0.78 -41.48
C LEU A 428 -19.71 -0.77 -41.87
N ASP A 429 -19.40 -0.13 -42.98
CA ASP A 429 -18.04 -0.03 -43.49
C ASP A 429 -17.49 1.38 -43.23
N LEU A 430 -16.38 1.46 -42.47
CA LEU A 430 -15.59 2.66 -42.29
C LEU A 430 -14.41 2.65 -43.23
N HIS A 431 -14.31 3.66 -44.10
CA HIS A 431 -13.27 3.77 -45.12
C HIS A 431 -12.08 4.61 -44.66
N GLU A 432 -12.37 5.77 -44.07
CA GLU A 432 -11.37 6.75 -43.63
C GLU A 432 -11.95 7.69 -42.57
N ILE A 433 -11.08 8.18 -41.69
CA ILE A 433 -11.35 9.31 -40.80
C ILE A 433 -10.25 10.31 -40.97
N ARG A 434 -10.61 11.56 -41.30
CA ARG A 434 -9.68 12.68 -41.42
C ARG A 434 -9.94 13.64 -40.26
N ILE A 435 -8.90 14.00 -39.54
CA ILE A 435 -8.95 14.91 -38.40
C ILE A 435 -7.99 16.06 -38.68
N GLU A 436 -8.54 17.26 -38.75
CA GLU A 436 -7.82 18.51 -39.03
C GLU A 436 -7.93 19.43 -37.81
N GLY A 437 -6.81 19.88 -37.27
CA GLY A 437 -6.80 20.80 -36.14
C GLY A 437 -5.57 20.71 -35.27
N PRO A 438 -5.55 21.53 -34.17
CA PRO A 438 -6.66 22.37 -33.74
C PRO A 438 -6.94 23.56 -34.67
N LEU A 439 -8.16 23.79 -35.04
CA LEU A 439 -8.59 24.97 -35.81
C LEU A 439 -8.59 26.25 -34.95
N ARG A 440 -8.91 26.08 -33.68
CA ARG A 440 -8.79 27.07 -32.61
C ARG A 440 -8.64 26.36 -31.26
N SER A 441 -7.84 26.93 -30.36
CA SER A 441 -7.66 26.42 -29.00
C SER A 441 -8.90 26.63 -28.17
N VAL A 442 -9.21 25.68 -27.29
CA VAL A 442 -10.22 25.77 -26.23
C VAL A 442 -9.65 25.26 -24.91
N ASP A 443 -10.21 25.77 -23.82
CA ASP A 443 -9.88 25.23 -22.49
C ASP A 443 -10.55 23.85 -22.30
N GLY A 444 -9.76 22.82 -22.14
CA GLY A 444 -10.26 21.49 -21.80
C GLY A 444 -10.74 21.40 -20.34
N PRO A 445 -11.40 20.31 -19.95
CA PRO A 445 -11.82 20.10 -18.55
C PRO A 445 -10.66 20.13 -17.56
N LYS A 446 -9.46 19.71 -17.99
CA LYS A 446 -8.24 19.80 -17.19
C LYS A 446 -7.81 21.26 -17.03
N ASP A 447 -7.81 22.03 -18.10
CA ASP A 447 -7.42 23.45 -18.08
C ASP A 447 -8.39 24.28 -17.23
N LYS A 448 -9.70 24.04 -17.34
CA LYS A 448 -10.71 24.66 -16.48
C LYS A 448 -10.48 24.35 -15.00
N LYS A 449 -10.26 23.08 -14.67
CA LYS A 449 -9.95 22.68 -13.27
C LYS A 449 -8.68 23.33 -12.75
N VAL A 450 -7.64 23.45 -13.57
CA VAL A 450 -6.40 24.15 -13.21
C VAL A 450 -6.67 25.63 -12.97
N LYS A 451 -7.43 26.29 -13.85
CA LYS A 451 -7.81 27.70 -13.69
C LYS A 451 -8.65 27.93 -12.43
N ASP A 452 -9.68 27.10 -12.19
CA ASP A 452 -10.53 27.21 -11.00
C ASP A 452 -9.71 26.99 -9.71
N ARG A 453 -8.80 26.02 -9.71
CA ARG A 453 -7.89 25.78 -8.58
C ARG A 453 -6.91 26.94 -8.42
N ALA A 454 -6.34 27.45 -9.50
CA ALA A 454 -5.47 28.61 -9.46
C ALA A 454 -6.18 29.84 -8.86
N ARG A 455 -7.47 30.07 -9.20
CA ARG A 455 -8.27 31.12 -8.59
C ARG A 455 -8.45 30.93 -7.08
N LEU A 456 -8.78 29.70 -6.64
CA LEU A 456 -8.95 29.40 -5.22
C LEU A 456 -7.65 29.56 -4.42
N LEU A 457 -6.51 29.20 -5.01
CA LEU A 457 -5.20 29.25 -4.32
C LEU A 457 -4.56 30.63 -4.43
N PHE A 458 -4.66 31.29 -5.58
CA PHE A 458 -3.90 32.49 -5.92
C PHE A 458 -4.77 33.75 -6.09
N GLY A 459 -6.10 33.64 -5.91
CA GLY A 459 -7.05 34.75 -6.13
C GLY A 459 -7.26 35.12 -7.60
N GLU A 460 -8.15 36.06 -7.87
CA GLU A 460 -8.37 36.57 -9.23
C GLU A 460 -7.23 37.52 -9.67
N PRO A 461 -6.83 37.47 -10.93
CA PRO A 461 -5.74 38.29 -11.44
C PRO A 461 -5.88 39.82 -11.25
N ASN A 462 -7.09 40.28 -10.98
CA ASN A 462 -7.41 41.72 -10.90
C ASN A 462 -7.81 42.20 -9.49
N GLU A 463 -7.68 41.35 -8.44
CA GLU A 463 -8.13 41.70 -7.09
C GLU A 463 -7.18 42.58 -6.26
N ALA A 464 -5.98 42.87 -6.73
CA ALA A 464 -5.02 43.70 -6.03
C ALA A 464 -4.35 44.69 -7.00
N PRO A 465 -3.95 45.87 -6.51
CA PRO A 465 -3.45 46.96 -7.34
C PRO A 465 -2.08 46.66 -7.99
N SER A 466 -1.27 45.78 -7.38
CA SER A 466 0.03 45.39 -7.94
C SER A 466 0.28 43.88 -7.88
N LYS A 467 1.21 43.38 -8.70
CA LYS A 467 1.66 41.99 -8.69
C LYS A 467 2.30 41.63 -7.36
N GLU A 468 3.07 42.55 -6.81
CA GLU A 468 3.78 42.42 -5.54
C GLU A 468 2.80 42.25 -4.38
N GLU A 469 1.78 43.07 -4.32
CA GLU A 469 0.77 43.00 -3.27
C GLU A 469 -0.01 41.67 -3.33
N ARG A 470 -0.34 41.19 -4.52
CA ARG A 470 -0.97 39.87 -4.69
C ARG A 470 -0.10 38.74 -4.19
N ILE A 471 1.18 38.72 -4.52
CA ILE A 471 2.12 37.71 -4.08
C ILE A 471 2.33 37.79 -2.58
N THR A 472 2.43 38.97 -1.99
CA THR A 472 2.57 39.12 -0.55
C THR A 472 1.39 38.50 0.17
N LYS A 473 0.15 38.85 -0.23
CA LYS A 473 -1.08 38.24 0.34
C LYS A 473 -1.13 36.72 0.15
N LEU A 474 -0.71 36.24 -1.03
CA LEU A 474 -0.61 34.81 -1.29
C LEU A 474 0.38 34.12 -0.33
N LEU A 475 1.59 34.66 -0.20
CA LEU A 475 2.64 34.10 0.65
C LEU A 475 2.26 34.12 2.14
N GLU A 476 1.62 35.21 2.60
CA GLU A 476 1.08 35.33 3.97
C GLU A 476 0.05 34.22 4.28
N ASN A 477 -0.76 33.82 3.32
CA ASN A 477 -1.75 32.76 3.48
C ASN A 477 -1.20 31.34 3.24
N LEU A 478 -0.25 31.19 2.33
CA LEU A 478 0.23 29.88 1.87
C LEU A 478 1.39 29.35 2.70
N LEU A 479 2.40 30.20 2.98
CA LEU A 479 3.61 29.76 3.68
C LEU A 479 3.35 29.19 5.08
N PRO A 480 2.46 29.80 5.92
CA PRO A 480 2.18 29.21 7.23
C PRO A 480 1.58 27.81 7.16
N LYS A 481 0.76 27.54 6.13
CA LYS A 481 0.17 26.19 5.90
C LYS A 481 1.23 25.21 5.44
N LEU A 482 2.10 25.62 4.51
CA LEU A 482 3.14 24.78 3.95
C LEU A 482 4.25 24.49 4.96
N PHE A 483 4.64 25.49 5.76
CA PHE A 483 5.67 25.36 6.78
C PHE A 483 5.12 24.93 8.15
N ARG A 484 3.79 24.80 8.27
CA ARG A 484 3.10 24.32 9.49
C ARG A 484 3.31 25.19 10.73
N LYS A 485 3.85 26.40 10.55
CA LYS A 485 4.13 27.40 11.58
C LYS A 485 3.91 28.82 11.04
N PRO A 486 3.68 29.81 11.88
CA PRO A 486 3.75 31.22 11.49
C PRO A 486 5.08 31.53 10.81
N VAL A 487 5.05 32.45 9.86
CA VAL A 487 6.22 32.82 9.08
C VAL A 487 6.54 34.28 9.32
N GLU A 488 7.80 34.58 9.59
CA GLU A 488 8.28 35.96 9.76
C GLU A 488 8.23 36.71 8.42
N SER A 489 7.98 38.03 8.47
CA SER A 489 7.96 38.92 7.29
C SER A 489 9.22 38.78 6.46
N ARG A 490 10.39 38.64 7.09
CA ARG A 490 11.66 38.43 6.38
C ARG A 490 11.66 37.21 5.45
N THR A 491 10.95 36.14 5.81
CA THR A 491 10.83 34.96 4.96
C THR A 491 9.94 35.25 3.75
N ILE A 492 8.87 36.02 3.95
CA ILE A 492 7.98 36.48 2.87
C ILE A 492 8.75 37.35 1.89
N ASP A 493 9.57 38.30 2.41
CA ASP A 493 10.40 39.21 1.60
C ASP A 493 11.37 38.45 0.69
N VAL A 494 11.96 37.35 1.16
CA VAL A 494 12.85 36.50 0.34
C VAL A 494 12.13 35.95 -0.89
N TYR A 495 10.95 35.38 -0.72
CA TYR A 495 10.16 34.85 -1.83
C TYR A 495 9.62 35.94 -2.74
N LEU A 496 9.16 37.07 -2.16
CA LEU A 496 8.72 38.24 -2.93
C LEU A 496 9.85 38.78 -3.79
N LYS A 497 11.03 38.96 -3.23
CA LYS A 497 12.23 39.40 -3.97
C LYS A 497 12.56 38.45 -5.12
N MET A 498 12.49 37.15 -4.90
CA MET A 498 12.72 36.15 -5.95
C MET A 498 11.73 36.32 -7.12
N ALA A 499 10.45 36.55 -6.83
CA ALA A 499 9.44 36.79 -7.86
C ALA A 499 9.66 38.12 -8.61
N THR A 500 9.94 39.21 -7.89
CA THR A 500 10.15 40.54 -8.48
C THR A 500 11.40 40.60 -9.36
N GLU A 501 12.51 39.96 -8.94
CA GLU A 501 13.72 39.80 -9.76
C GLU A 501 13.46 38.98 -11.03
N HIS A 502 12.59 37.98 -10.96
CA HIS A 502 12.21 37.18 -12.11
C HIS A 502 11.38 38.03 -13.11
N TRP A 503 10.44 38.83 -12.63
CA TRP A 503 9.64 39.71 -13.48
C TRP A 503 10.45 40.88 -14.09
N SER A 504 11.42 41.40 -13.37
CA SER A 504 12.30 42.48 -13.89
C SER A 504 13.11 42.02 -15.10
N LYS A 505 13.33 40.70 -15.25
CA LYS A 505 13.97 40.07 -16.41
C LYS A 505 12.99 39.81 -17.58
N GLY A 506 11.75 40.32 -17.51
CA GLY A 506 10.77 40.22 -18.59
C GLY A 506 9.92 38.91 -18.58
N HIS A 507 10.01 38.10 -17.54
CA HIS A 507 9.19 36.89 -17.43
C HIS A 507 7.75 37.20 -17.03
N SER A 508 6.82 36.28 -17.38
CA SER A 508 5.39 36.44 -17.06
C SER A 508 5.09 36.32 -15.58
N TYR A 509 3.91 36.77 -15.15
CA TYR A 509 3.41 36.59 -13.80
C TYR A 509 3.29 35.10 -13.41
N GLU A 510 2.74 34.31 -14.30
CA GLU A 510 2.58 32.86 -14.14
C GLU A 510 3.94 32.16 -13.97
N SER A 511 4.95 32.56 -14.73
CA SER A 511 6.31 32.05 -14.59
C SER A 511 6.92 32.38 -13.22
N GLY A 512 6.61 33.56 -12.67
CA GLY A 512 6.98 33.91 -11.29
C GLY A 512 6.30 33.03 -10.24
N LEU A 513 5.01 32.75 -10.41
CA LEU A 513 4.29 31.81 -9.55
C LEU A 513 4.87 30.40 -9.61
N HIS A 514 5.21 29.92 -10.81
CA HIS A 514 5.93 28.66 -11.00
C HIS A 514 7.22 28.60 -10.20
N LEU A 515 8.02 29.64 -10.31
CA LEU A 515 9.29 29.74 -9.59
C LEU A 515 9.06 29.67 -8.06
N LEU A 516 8.06 30.39 -7.55
CA LEU A 516 7.72 30.40 -6.13
C LEU A 516 7.29 29.01 -5.63
N ILE A 517 6.32 28.38 -6.31
CA ILE A 517 5.83 27.05 -5.90
C ILE A 517 6.97 26.02 -5.91
N ARG A 518 7.79 26.01 -6.95
CA ARG A 518 8.97 25.15 -7.05
C ARG A 518 9.93 25.37 -5.88
N SER A 519 10.27 26.63 -5.60
CA SER A 519 11.21 26.99 -4.54
C SER A 519 10.68 26.62 -3.15
N ILE A 520 9.37 26.79 -2.92
CA ILE A 520 8.74 26.44 -1.64
C ILE A 520 8.74 24.92 -1.45
N LEU A 521 8.38 24.15 -2.47
CA LEU A 521 8.25 22.69 -2.38
C LEU A 521 9.57 21.94 -2.20
N ILE A 522 10.70 22.58 -2.50
CA ILE A 522 12.05 22.06 -2.22
C ILE A 522 12.71 22.71 -1.00
N SER A 523 12.03 23.68 -0.38
CA SER A 523 12.56 24.34 0.81
C SER A 523 12.70 23.36 1.98
N PRO A 524 13.80 23.40 2.74
CA PRO A 524 13.93 22.63 3.98
C PRO A 524 12.75 22.86 4.94
N ARG A 525 12.21 24.06 5.02
CA ARG A 525 11.03 24.37 5.87
C ARG A 525 9.75 23.63 5.44
N PHE A 526 9.64 23.29 4.16
CA PHE A 526 8.56 22.45 3.67
C PHE A 526 8.87 20.97 3.82
N LEU A 527 10.08 20.55 3.42
CA LEU A 527 10.47 19.15 3.38
C LEU A 527 10.65 18.55 4.77
N TYR A 528 11.17 19.32 5.73
CA TYR A 528 11.47 18.82 7.08
C TYR A 528 10.41 19.23 8.10
N ARG A 529 10.29 18.42 9.13
CA ARG A 529 9.49 18.69 10.32
C ARG A 529 10.43 19.07 11.46
N SER A 530 10.02 20.08 12.22
CA SER A 530 10.72 20.50 13.44
C SER A 530 12.22 20.83 13.22
N LEU A 531 12.49 21.80 12.34
CA LEU A 531 13.86 22.28 12.08
C LEU A 531 14.42 23.19 13.18
N ASP A 532 13.54 23.78 13.99
CA ASP A 532 13.93 24.74 15.00
C ASP A 532 14.47 24.04 16.25
N ASP A 533 15.51 24.60 16.85
CA ASP A 533 16.03 24.15 18.14
C ASP A 533 15.10 24.56 19.30
N GLY A 534 15.14 23.80 20.39
CA GLY A 534 14.40 24.11 21.60
C GLY A 534 13.17 23.23 21.86
N PRO A 535 12.37 23.54 22.89
CA PRO A 535 11.22 22.72 23.26
C PRO A 535 10.12 22.74 22.19
N MET A 536 9.32 21.68 22.14
CA MET A 536 8.19 21.57 21.23
C MET A 536 7.13 22.63 21.56
N ASP A 537 6.79 23.45 20.56
CA ASP A 537 5.67 24.36 20.66
C ASP A 537 4.35 23.72 20.22
N ASP A 538 3.24 24.43 20.38
CA ASP A 538 1.91 23.94 19.99
C ASP A 538 1.78 23.68 18.49
N TYR A 539 2.53 24.35 17.62
CA TYR A 539 2.55 24.05 16.17
C TYR A 539 3.29 22.76 15.87
N ASP A 540 4.41 22.50 16.55
CA ASP A 540 5.12 21.23 16.44
C ASP A 540 4.26 20.08 16.97
N LEU A 541 3.56 20.30 18.09
CA LEU A 541 2.63 19.30 18.66
C LEU A 541 1.43 19.05 17.71
N ALA A 542 0.86 20.09 17.10
CA ALA A 542 -0.18 19.97 16.11
C ALA A 542 0.29 19.17 14.88
N ALA A 543 1.50 19.47 14.39
CA ALA A 543 2.10 18.76 13.27
C ALA A 543 2.36 17.29 13.63
N ARG A 544 2.96 17.00 14.80
CA ARG A 544 3.20 15.62 15.25
C ARG A 544 1.91 14.83 15.33
N LEU A 545 0.89 15.36 16.00
CA LEU A 545 -0.42 14.72 16.15
C LEU A 545 -1.08 14.44 14.80
N SER A 546 -1.11 15.45 13.91
CA SER A 546 -1.76 15.30 12.60
C SER A 546 -1.05 14.29 11.71
N TYR A 547 0.28 14.39 11.56
CA TYR A 547 1.02 13.44 10.74
C TYR A 547 0.99 12.02 11.31
N PHE A 548 1.00 11.86 12.62
CA PHE A 548 0.84 10.56 13.26
C PHE A 548 -0.52 9.93 12.91
N LEU A 549 -1.60 10.65 13.15
CA LEU A 549 -2.96 10.10 13.02
C LEU A 549 -3.50 10.10 11.59
N THR A 550 -3.06 11.03 10.74
CA THR A 550 -3.65 11.24 9.40
C THR A 550 -2.64 11.18 8.25
N GLN A 551 -1.34 11.11 8.54
CA GLN A 551 -0.24 11.27 7.58
C GLN A 551 -0.39 12.52 6.71
N ALA A 552 -0.91 13.60 7.29
CA ALA A 552 -1.27 14.82 6.60
C ALA A 552 -0.96 16.04 7.47
N PRO A 553 -0.85 17.23 6.88
CA PRO A 553 -0.64 18.46 7.64
C PRO A 553 -1.82 18.76 8.58
N PRO A 554 -1.59 19.55 9.65
CA PRO A 554 -2.63 19.95 10.59
C PRO A 554 -3.83 20.60 9.88
N ASP A 555 -5.03 20.22 10.29
CA ASP A 555 -6.25 20.86 9.86
C ASP A 555 -6.44 22.24 10.51
N LYS A 556 -7.45 22.98 10.04
CA LYS A 556 -7.73 24.31 10.54
C LYS A 556 -7.98 24.37 12.07
N ILE A 557 -8.59 23.32 12.62
CA ILE A 557 -8.87 23.25 14.08
C ILE A 557 -7.56 23.15 14.86
N LEU A 558 -6.67 22.24 14.45
CA LEU A 558 -5.36 22.11 15.10
C LEU A 558 -4.51 23.37 14.98
N VAL A 559 -4.49 24.01 13.80
CA VAL A 559 -3.76 25.27 13.59
C VAL A 559 -4.33 26.39 14.47
N ASP A 560 -5.64 26.48 14.62
CA ASP A 560 -6.28 27.48 15.49
C ASP A 560 -5.97 27.24 16.97
N LEU A 561 -5.96 25.99 17.42
CA LEU A 561 -5.59 25.61 18.78
C LEU A 561 -4.11 25.92 19.06
N ALA A 562 -3.22 25.58 18.12
CA ALA A 562 -1.80 25.89 18.21
C ALA A 562 -1.54 27.39 18.32
N ARG A 563 -2.20 28.18 17.45
CA ARG A 563 -2.10 29.65 17.49
C ARG A 563 -2.49 30.28 18.84
N ARG A 564 -3.40 29.60 19.58
CA ARG A 564 -3.88 30.04 20.90
C ARG A 564 -3.11 29.42 22.07
N GLY A 565 -2.07 28.61 21.82
CA GLY A 565 -1.34 27.90 22.87
C GLY A 565 -2.23 26.95 23.70
N ARG A 566 -3.19 26.26 23.04
CA ARG A 566 -4.20 25.46 23.74
C ARG A 566 -3.91 23.96 23.71
N LEU A 567 -3.06 23.48 22.81
CA LEU A 567 -2.77 22.03 22.71
C LEU A 567 -1.93 21.55 23.90
N SER A 568 -0.97 22.32 24.34
CA SER A 568 -0.15 22.05 25.54
C SER A 568 -0.80 22.50 26.83
N ALA A 569 -1.96 23.18 26.80
CA ALA A 569 -2.64 23.67 27.97
C ALA A 569 -3.16 22.54 28.88
N THR A 570 -2.89 22.64 30.15
CA THR A 570 -3.32 21.71 31.18
C THR A 570 -4.40 22.27 32.07
N ARG A 571 -5.11 21.41 32.79
CA ARG A 571 -6.00 21.72 33.89
C ARG A 571 -5.89 20.61 34.94
N PRO A 572 -6.26 20.88 36.20
CA PRO A 572 -6.39 19.83 37.20
C PRO A 572 -7.36 18.74 36.74
N SER A 573 -7.01 17.48 36.97
CA SER A 573 -7.90 16.36 36.70
C SER A 573 -9.13 16.41 37.61
N LYS A 574 -10.28 15.99 37.08
CA LYS A 574 -11.52 15.92 37.86
C LYS A 574 -11.51 14.75 38.84
N SER A 575 -10.82 13.67 38.52
CA SER A 575 -10.70 12.47 39.34
C SER A 575 -9.59 12.59 40.38
N ASP A 576 -8.54 13.32 40.10
CA ASP A 576 -7.40 13.56 40.99
C ASP A 576 -6.84 14.97 40.75
N PRO A 577 -7.29 15.99 41.54
CA PRO A 577 -6.86 17.37 41.35
C PRO A 577 -5.35 17.63 41.53
N SER A 578 -4.62 16.67 42.08
CA SER A 578 -3.14 16.75 42.17
C SER A 578 -2.46 16.50 40.83
N LYS A 579 -3.17 15.88 39.88
CA LYS A 579 -2.70 15.58 38.52
C LYS A 579 -3.22 16.57 37.51
N MET A 580 -2.35 16.95 36.57
CA MET A 580 -2.70 17.83 35.45
C MET A 580 -3.07 17.03 34.20
N GLU A 581 -4.16 17.40 33.56
CA GLU A 581 -4.66 16.75 32.36
C GLU A 581 -4.47 17.63 31.11
N TYR A 582 -3.98 17.05 30.02
CA TYR A 582 -3.93 17.65 28.68
C TYR A 582 -5.27 17.45 27.96
N TRP A 583 -6.34 18.03 28.49
CA TRP A 583 -7.70 17.74 28.05
C TRP A 583 -8.00 18.14 26.58
N VAL A 584 -7.35 19.18 26.06
CA VAL A 584 -7.50 19.61 24.65
C VAL A 584 -6.81 18.60 23.76
N LEU A 585 -5.58 18.21 24.07
CA LEU A 585 -4.81 17.23 23.32
C LEU A 585 -5.54 15.87 23.29
N ARG A 586 -6.08 15.43 24.43
CA ARG A 586 -6.92 14.21 24.54
C ARG A 586 -8.14 14.29 23.61
N ARG A 587 -8.83 15.40 23.58
CA ARG A 587 -10.01 15.62 22.73
C ARG A 587 -9.63 15.55 21.25
N GLU A 588 -8.56 16.22 20.85
CA GLU A 588 -8.12 16.25 19.45
C GLU A 588 -7.55 14.89 19.00
N ALA A 589 -6.86 14.18 19.89
CA ALA A 589 -6.44 12.80 19.64
C ALA A 589 -7.65 11.90 19.32
N LYS A 590 -8.69 11.94 20.14
CA LYS A 590 -9.94 11.18 19.90
C LYS A 590 -10.66 11.64 18.63
N ARG A 591 -10.69 12.94 18.33
CA ARG A 591 -11.31 13.47 17.09
C ARG A 591 -10.63 12.98 15.82
N LEU A 592 -9.30 12.90 15.81
CA LEU A 592 -8.51 12.51 14.65
C LEU A 592 -8.25 11.00 14.57
N MET A 593 -8.66 10.27 15.61
CA MET A 593 -8.46 8.82 15.66
C MET A 593 -9.12 8.12 14.47
N PRO A 594 -8.45 7.16 13.83
CA PRO A 594 -9.00 6.46 12.68
C PRO A 594 -10.23 5.63 13.05
N THR A 595 -11.29 5.80 12.27
CA THR A 595 -12.56 5.07 12.43
C THR A 595 -12.88 4.17 11.25
N SER A 596 -11.98 4.13 10.25
CA SER A 596 -12.11 3.36 9.02
C SER A 596 -10.84 2.54 8.75
N PRO A 597 -10.97 1.30 8.27
CA PRO A 597 -9.84 0.47 7.84
C PRO A 597 -9.01 1.11 6.71
N SER A 598 -9.65 1.93 5.88
CA SER A 598 -8.99 2.70 4.83
C SER A 598 -8.24 3.96 5.33
N ALA A 599 -8.27 4.24 6.64
CA ALA A 599 -7.49 5.35 7.21
C ALA A 599 -5.99 5.12 7.00
N ARG A 600 -5.28 6.18 6.64
CA ARG A 600 -3.84 6.11 6.29
C ARG A 600 -2.98 5.55 7.43
N LEU A 601 -3.28 5.94 8.68
CA LEU A 601 -2.59 5.38 9.84
C LEU A 601 -2.75 3.85 9.89
N VAL A 602 -3.97 3.35 9.77
CA VAL A 602 -4.25 1.92 9.86
C VAL A 602 -3.44 1.18 8.81
N GLN A 603 -3.59 1.56 7.53
CA GLN A 603 -2.90 0.89 6.42
C GLN A 603 -1.38 0.98 6.54
N SER A 604 -0.84 2.15 6.82
CA SER A 604 0.61 2.36 6.89
C SER A 604 1.24 1.73 8.13
N PHE A 605 0.64 1.89 9.30
CA PHE A 605 1.18 1.33 10.54
C PHE A 605 1.12 -0.21 10.53
N THR A 606 -0.05 -0.80 10.26
CA THR A 606 -0.20 -2.26 10.34
C THR A 606 0.63 -2.97 9.29
N SER A 607 0.71 -2.43 8.06
CA SER A 607 1.50 -3.05 6.99
C SER A 607 3.02 -3.04 7.29
N GLN A 608 3.51 -2.03 7.99
CA GLN A 608 4.91 -1.95 8.39
C GLN A 608 5.19 -2.74 9.68
N TRP A 609 4.37 -2.56 10.71
CA TRP A 609 4.52 -3.28 11.98
C TRP A 609 4.48 -4.80 11.80
N LEU A 610 3.50 -5.31 11.05
CA LEU A 610 3.32 -6.76 10.84
C LEU A 610 4.06 -7.30 9.62
N GLY A 611 4.68 -6.43 8.81
CA GLY A 611 5.41 -6.82 7.60
C GLY A 611 4.51 -7.18 6.41
N THR A 612 3.19 -6.95 6.50
CA THR A 612 2.23 -7.37 5.46
C THR A 612 2.39 -6.64 4.12
N LYS A 613 3.20 -5.57 4.05
CA LYS A 613 3.62 -4.95 2.79
C LYS A 613 4.35 -5.95 1.88
N GLN A 614 5.05 -6.94 2.44
CA GLN A 614 5.75 -7.97 1.68
C GLN A 614 4.81 -8.88 0.89
N LEU A 615 3.53 -8.97 1.28
CA LEU A 615 2.51 -9.75 0.56
C LEU A 615 2.32 -9.28 -0.90
N ASP A 616 2.70 -8.06 -1.25
CA ASP A 616 2.67 -7.57 -2.65
C ASP A 616 3.71 -8.27 -3.55
N SER A 617 4.73 -8.89 -2.96
CA SER A 617 5.81 -9.59 -3.67
C SER A 617 5.80 -11.10 -3.45
N ILE A 618 4.98 -11.62 -2.56
CA ILE A 618 4.85 -13.05 -2.31
C ILE A 618 3.77 -13.63 -3.23
N MET A 619 4.11 -14.68 -3.96
CA MET A 619 3.17 -15.48 -4.74
C MET A 619 3.10 -16.88 -4.12
N PRO A 620 2.06 -17.21 -3.35
CA PRO A 620 1.91 -18.58 -2.83
C PRO A 620 1.81 -19.60 -3.96
N ASP A 621 2.38 -20.79 -3.73
CA ASP A 621 2.34 -21.88 -4.71
C ASP A 621 0.88 -22.19 -5.10
N PRO A 622 0.60 -22.45 -6.38
CA PRO A 622 -0.74 -22.80 -6.84
C PRO A 622 -1.38 -23.99 -6.11
N VAL A 623 -0.60 -24.88 -5.51
CA VAL A 623 -1.10 -26.01 -4.70
C VAL A 623 -1.97 -25.53 -3.53
N PHE A 624 -1.70 -24.33 -2.99
CA PHE A 624 -2.52 -23.74 -1.92
C PHE A 624 -3.83 -23.15 -2.43
N ASN A 625 -4.04 -23.07 -3.76
CA ASN A 625 -5.20 -22.40 -4.33
C ASN A 625 -5.46 -21.02 -3.68
N PHE A 626 -4.39 -20.25 -3.44
CA PHE A 626 -4.43 -18.94 -2.78
C PHE A 626 -4.16 -17.84 -3.81
N THR A 627 -5.16 -17.03 -4.07
CA THR A 627 -5.19 -16.08 -5.19
C THR A 627 -4.74 -14.67 -4.77
N ALA A 628 -4.55 -13.77 -5.74
CA ALA A 628 -4.33 -12.35 -5.46
C ALA A 628 -5.51 -11.70 -4.69
N ASP A 629 -6.74 -12.15 -4.94
CA ASP A 629 -7.91 -11.68 -4.20
C ASP A 629 -7.86 -12.16 -2.73
N ASP A 630 -7.36 -13.37 -2.46
CA ASP A 630 -7.16 -13.87 -1.10
C ASP A 630 -6.07 -13.08 -0.36
N LEU A 631 -4.99 -12.68 -1.06
CA LEU A 631 -3.96 -11.81 -0.49
C LEU A 631 -4.54 -10.44 -0.10
N ASP A 632 -5.41 -9.86 -0.93
CA ASP A 632 -6.11 -8.61 -0.60
C ASP A 632 -7.04 -8.79 0.60
N LEU A 633 -7.79 -9.89 0.66
CA LEU A 633 -8.66 -10.20 1.81
C LEU A 633 -7.85 -10.34 3.10
N ALA A 634 -6.70 -11.03 3.06
CA ALA A 634 -5.83 -11.19 4.21
C ALA A 634 -5.26 -9.85 4.73
N LYS A 635 -4.86 -8.93 3.84
CA LYS A 635 -4.44 -7.58 4.24
C LYS A 635 -5.57 -6.80 4.89
N ARG A 636 -6.74 -6.81 4.26
CA ARG A 636 -7.93 -6.12 4.75
C ARG A 636 -8.40 -6.67 6.11
N GLU A 637 -8.25 -7.96 6.35
CA GLU A 637 -8.53 -8.56 7.65
C GLU A 637 -7.76 -7.85 8.78
N VAL A 638 -6.46 -7.66 8.61
CA VAL A 638 -5.61 -6.95 9.58
C VAL A 638 -6.07 -5.51 9.78
N GLU A 639 -6.37 -4.79 8.70
CA GLU A 639 -6.81 -3.39 8.76
C GLU A 639 -8.15 -3.25 9.51
N TYR A 640 -9.11 -4.11 9.22
CA TYR A 640 -10.41 -4.10 9.87
C TYR A 640 -10.31 -4.49 11.34
N PHE A 641 -9.52 -5.52 11.64
CA PHE A 641 -9.28 -5.97 12.99
C PHE A 641 -8.65 -4.88 13.86
N PHE A 642 -7.56 -4.26 13.39
CA PHE A 642 -6.92 -3.17 14.11
C PHE A 642 -7.87 -1.97 14.32
N THR A 643 -8.66 -1.64 13.31
CA THR A 643 -9.66 -0.57 13.41
C THR A 643 -10.70 -0.87 14.47
N GLU A 644 -11.20 -2.09 14.53
CA GLU A 644 -12.18 -2.51 15.53
C GLU A 644 -11.59 -2.45 16.93
N MET A 645 -10.38 -2.97 17.14
CA MET A 645 -9.66 -2.90 18.41
C MET A 645 -9.56 -1.45 18.93
N LEU A 646 -9.22 -0.53 18.03
CA LEU A 646 -9.06 0.89 18.37
C LEU A 646 -10.41 1.59 18.58
N LYS A 647 -11.37 1.38 17.67
CA LYS A 647 -12.67 2.08 17.65
C LYS A 647 -13.56 1.71 18.83
N THR A 648 -13.56 0.44 19.19
CA THR A 648 -14.43 -0.08 20.26
C THR A 648 -13.72 -0.24 21.60
N ASN A 649 -12.47 0.24 21.67
CA ASN A 649 -11.65 0.15 22.89
C ASN A 649 -11.53 -1.27 23.46
N ARG A 650 -11.26 -2.25 22.56
CA ARG A 650 -11.12 -3.65 22.96
C ARG A 650 -9.94 -3.85 23.92
N PRO A 651 -10.02 -4.84 24.83
CA PRO A 651 -8.91 -5.16 25.74
C PRO A 651 -7.69 -5.64 24.95
N MET A 652 -6.49 -5.40 25.47
CA MET A 652 -5.24 -5.80 24.81
C MET A 652 -5.18 -7.32 24.56
N THR A 653 -5.85 -8.11 25.39
CA THR A 653 -5.95 -9.57 25.26
C THR A 653 -6.62 -10.02 23.96
N ASP A 654 -7.49 -9.20 23.37
CA ASP A 654 -8.16 -9.52 22.11
C ASP A 654 -7.21 -9.46 20.89
N PHE A 655 -6.02 -8.88 21.02
CA PHE A 655 -4.98 -9.03 19.98
C PHE A 655 -4.41 -10.46 19.93
N ILE A 656 -4.49 -11.19 21.02
CA ILE A 656 -3.94 -12.54 21.17
C ILE A 656 -5.02 -13.59 20.96
N ASP A 657 -6.17 -13.45 21.64
CA ASP A 657 -7.24 -14.45 21.61
C ASP A 657 -8.64 -13.81 21.56
N PRO A 658 -9.01 -13.20 20.43
CA PRO A 658 -10.33 -12.63 20.22
C PRO A 658 -11.38 -13.72 19.91
N ASP A 659 -12.64 -13.34 20.05
CA ASP A 659 -13.81 -14.14 19.63
C ASP A 659 -14.33 -13.76 18.23
N PHE A 660 -13.53 -13.02 17.46
CA PHE A 660 -13.91 -12.53 16.12
C PHE A 660 -12.70 -12.32 15.22
N THR A 661 -12.98 -12.28 13.91
CA THR A 661 -12.12 -11.67 12.88
C THR A 661 -12.98 -10.96 11.84
N PHE A 662 -12.36 -10.40 10.80
CA PHE A 662 -13.05 -9.74 9.69
C PHE A 662 -12.61 -10.32 8.36
N THR A 663 -13.51 -10.93 7.62
CA THR A 663 -13.25 -11.41 6.27
C THR A 663 -14.55 -11.72 5.53
N THR A 664 -14.47 -12.35 4.36
CA THR A 664 -15.66 -12.93 3.71
C THR A 664 -15.94 -14.34 4.23
N PRO A 665 -17.19 -14.80 4.31
CA PRO A 665 -17.51 -16.17 4.67
C PRO A 665 -16.77 -17.22 3.85
N ALA A 666 -16.60 -16.96 2.55
CA ALA A 666 -15.86 -17.87 1.65
C ALA A 666 -14.37 -17.98 2.02
N PHE A 667 -13.75 -16.87 2.42
CA PHE A 667 -12.36 -16.88 2.90
C PHE A 667 -12.24 -17.54 4.28
N ALA A 668 -13.20 -17.28 5.18
CA ALA A 668 -13.23 -17.91 6.50
C ALA A 668 -13.36 -19.44 6.41
N GLU A 669 -14.24 -19.95 5.52
CA GLU A 669 -14.35 -21.39 5.25
C GLU A 669 -13.06 -21.95 4.66
N LYS A 670 -12.46 -21.24 3.70
CA LYS A 670 -11.26 -21.66 2.98
C LYS A 670 -10.02 -21.74 3.86
N ILE A 671 -9.82 -20.78 4.75
CA ILE A 671 -8.60 -20.61 5.54
C ILE A 671 -8.82 -21.05 6.99
N TYR A 672 -9.87 -20.55 7.63
CA TYR A 672 -10.11 -20.77 9.07
C TYR A 672 -10.99 -21.99 9.34
N GLN A 673 -11.45 -22.69 8.27
CA GLN A 673 -12.28 -23.88 8.41
C GLN A 673 -13.54 -23.65 9.29
N VAL A 674 -14.02 -22.41 9.30
CA VAL A 674 -15.24 -22.04 10.02
C VAL A 674 -16.41 -22.28 9.08
N GLU A 675 -17.29 -23.23 9.42
CA GLU A 675 -18.51 -23.43 8.66
C GLU A 675 -19.38 -22.18 8.72
N GLY A 676 -19.64 -21.58 7.57
CA GLY A 676 -20.62 -20.50 7.45
C GLY A 676 -22.01 -21.00 7.82
N ASP A 677 -22.82 -20.17 8.45
CA ASP A 677 -24.22 -20.45 8.73
C ASP A 677 -24.98 -20.72 7.42
N LYS A 678 -25.13 -21.99 7.06
CA LYS A 678 -25.75 -22.48 5.83
C LYS A 678 -27.19 -21.98 5.64
N ASN A 679 -27.82 -21.52 6.74
CA ASN A 679 -29.20 -21.03 6.74
C ASN A 679 -29.32 -19.51 6.47
N LYS A 680 -28.25 -18.75 6.58
CA LYS A 680 -28.23 -17.29 6.33
C LYS A 680 -27.56 -16.87 5.01
N ALA A 681 -26.81 -17.74 4.37
CA ALA A 681 -26.10 -17.44 3.14
C ALA A 681 -27.04 -17.48 1.93
N LYS A 682 -27.70 -16.38 1.63
CA LYS A 682 -28.05 -16.09 0.22
C LYS A 682 -26.72 -16.13 -0.55
N LYS A 683 -26.70 -16.78 -1.70
CA LYS A 683 -25.50 -16.99 -2.55
C LYS A 683 -24.70 -15.70 -2.86
N ASP A 684 -25.33 -14.54 -2.67
CA ASP A 684 -24.73 -13.21 -2.86
C ASP A 684 -23.95 -12.70 -1.62
N SER A 685 -24.17 -13.27 -0.42
CA SER A 685 -23.50 -12.80 0.82
C SER A 685 -22.15 -13.47 1.09
N ALA A 686 -21.81 -14.54 0.39
CA ALA A 686 -20.57 -15.30 0.57
C ALA A 686 -19.30 -14.45 0.32
N ASN A 687 -19.40 -13.39 -0.49
CA ASN A 687 -18.31 -12.49 -0.87
C ASN A 687 -18.40 -11.11 -0.17
N ILE A 688 -19.29 -10.94 0.79
CA ILE A 688 -19.38 -9.69 1.55
C ILE A 688 -18.40 -9.75 2.73
N PHE A 689 -17.52 -8.77 2.81
CA PHE A 689 -16.57 -8.61 3.92
C PHE A 689 -17.32 -8.22 5.19
N GLN A 690 -17.19 -9.03 6.24
CA GLN A 690 -17.96 -8.90 7.49
C GLN A 690 -17.21 -9.46 8.69
N GLN A 691 -17.72 -9.21 9.89
CA GLN A 691 -17.22 -9.84 11.10
C GLN A 691 -17.61 -11.32 11.11
N ILE A 692 -16.63 -12.19 11.40
CA ILE A 692 -16.78 -13.63 11.55
C ILE A 692 -16.54 -13.98 13.01
N ALA A 693 -17.45 -14.75 13.61
CA ALA A 693 -17.26 -15.24 14.96
C ALA A 693 -16.21 -16.35 15.01
N LEU A 694 -15.35 -16.29 16.01
CA LEU A 694 -14.34 -17.30 16.32
C LEU A 694 -14.53 -17.81 17.75
N VAL A 695 -13.87 -18.91 18.06
CA VAL A 695 -13.92 -19.52 19.40
C VAL A 695 -12.68 -19.09 20.16
N ARG A 696 -12.84 -18.50 21.34
CA ARG A 696 -11.74 -18.22 22.28
C ARG A 696 -11.04 -19.52 22.68
N GLU A 697 -9.77 -19.42 23.02
CA GLU A 697 -8.89 -20.58 23.25
C GLU A 697 -8.86 -21.56 22.06
N GLY A 698 -9.15 -21.03 20.87
CA GLY A 698 -9.09 -21.75 19.62
C GLY A 698 -7.76 -21.57 18.89
N ARG A 699 -7.55 -22.41 17.89
CA ARG A 699 -6.34 -22.36 17.04
C ARG A 699 -6.27 -21.08 16.20
N TYR A 700 -7.40 -20.54 15.77
CA TYR A 700 -7.51 -19.31 14.99
C TYR A 700 -7.79 -18.09 15.88
N GLY A 701 -7.78 -16.91 15.28
CA GLY A 701 -8.02 -15.64 15.95
C GLY A 701 -6.74 -15.00 16.53
N GLY A 702 -6.78 -13.69 16.62
CA GLY A 702 -5.66 -12.86 16.99
C GLY A 702 -4.54 -12.81 15.93
N LEU A 703 -3.52 -12.01 16.18
CA LEU A 703 -2.43 -11.79 15.22
C LEU A 703 -1.72 -13.10 14.82
N LEU A 704 -1.55 -14.03 15.76
CA LEU A 704 -0.87 -15.31 15.49
C LEU A 704 -1.69 -16.29 14.64
N GLY A 705 -2.98 -16.07 14.48
CA GLY A 705 -3.85 -16.92 13.66
C GLY A 705 -4.23 -16.32 12.31
N MET A 706 -3.78 -15.10 11.99
CA MET A 706 -4.14 -14.41 10.74
C MET A 706 -3.36 -14.92 9.54
N SER A 707 -4.06 -15.16 8.44
CA SER A 707 -3.47 -15.59 7.16
C SER A 707 -2.38 -14.62 6.68
N ALA A 708 -2.57 -13.32 6.80
CA ALA A 708 -1.58 -12.33 6.42
C ALA A 708 -0.23 -12.51 7.15
N VAL A 709 -0.28 -12.81 8.45
CA VAL A 709 0.92 -13.04 9.27
C VAL A 709 1.61 -14.33 8.87
N MET A 710 0.85 -15.42 8.69
CA MET A 710 1.40 -16.71 8.29
C MET A 710 2.05 -16.63 6.90
N THR A 711 1.43 -15.93 5.95
CA THR A 711 1.94 -15.78 4.59
C THR A 711 3.17 -14.86 4.55
N THR A 712 3.18 -13.77 5.30
CA THR A 712 4.34 -12.85 5.40
C THR A 712 5.58 -13.55 5.97
N THR A 713 5.38 -14.53 6.84
CA THR A 713 6.45 -15.30 7.50
C THR A 713 6.74 -16.65 6.84
N ALA A 714 6.34 -16.80 5.58
CA ALA A 714 6.61 -17.94 4.72
C ALA A 714 7.33 -17.49 3.44
N ASN A 715 7.81 -18.43 2.63
CA ASN A 715 8.43 -18.12 1.33
C ASN A 715 7.48 -18.33 0.13
N GLY A 716 6.20 -18.61 0.39
CA GLY A 716 5.20 -18.93 -0.61
C GLY A 716 5.05 -20.43 -0.92
N VAL A 717 6.08 -21.23 -0.64
CA VAL A 717 6.08 -22.69 -0.85
C VAL A 717 6.06 -23.42 0.51
N ASP A 718 6.99 -23.02 1.39
CA ASP A 718 7.22 -23.66 2.69
C ASP A 718 7.04 -22.69 3.84
N THR A 719 6.68 -23.22 4.99
CA THR A 719 6.76 -22.49 6.25
C THR A 719 8.22 -22.23 6.61
N GLN A 720 8.48 -21.10 7.26
CA GLN A 720 9.82 -20.68 7.66
C GLN A 720 9.86 -20.47 9.18
N PRO A 721 10.01 -21.55 9.99
CA PRO A 721 9.91 -21.44 11.45
C PRO A 721 10.90 -20.47 12.06
N VAL A 722 12.10 -20.35 11.54
CA VAL A 722 13.07 -19.34 12.02
C VAL A 722 12.55 -17.92 11.79
N LEU A 723 12.04 -17.62 10.59
CA LEU A 723 11.44 -16.31 10.29
C LEU A 723 10.20 -16.05 11.14
N ARG A 724 9.33 -17.05 11.35
CA ARG A 724 8.18 -16.97 12.25
C ARG A 724 8.61 -16.64 13.67
N GLY A 725 9.63 -17.32 14.18
CA GLY A 725 10.18 -17.10 15.52
C GLY A 725 10.77 -15.70 15.69
N VAL A 726 11.56 -15.22 14.73
CA VAL A 726 12.09 -13.86 14.72
C VAL A 726 10.95 -12.85 14.68
N TRP A 727 9.95 -13.07 13.83
CA TRP A 727 8.80 -12.18 13.71
C TRP A 727 8.01 -12.08 15.04
N VAL A 728 7.79 -13.18 15.74
CA VAL A 728 7.12 -13.18 17.06
C VAL A 728 7.95 -12.42 18.08
N LEU A 729 9.28 -12.63 18.12
CA LEU A 729 10.18 -11.90 19.02
C LEU A 729 10.13 -10.39 18.78
N GLU A 730 10.22 -9.96 17.52
CA GLU A 730 10.33 -8.54 17.16
C GLU A 730 8.99 -7.78 17.19
N ASN A 731 7.90 -8.41 16.73
CA ASN A 731 6.64 -7.71 16.51
C ASN A 731 5.58 -7.99 17.57
N ILE A 732 5.76 -9.05 18.37
CA ILE A 732 4.82 -9.45 19.42
C ILE A 732 5.44 -9.30 20.80
N LEU A 733 6.67 -9.78 21.01
CA LEU A 733 7.30 -9.75 22.33
C LEU A 733 8.23 -8.54 22.54
N GLY A 734 8.61 -7.83 21.48
CA GLY A 734 9.46 -6.64 21.57
C GLY A 734 10.89 -6.96 22.02
N THR A 735 11.38 -8.15 21.71
CA THR A 735 12.74 -8.63 22.03
C THR A 735 13.49 -8.98 20.75
N PRO A 736 13.93 -7.99 19.95
CA PRO A 736 14.59 -8.24 18.67
C PRO A 736 15.85 -9.06 18.84
N VAL A 737 16.09 -9.92 17.86
CA VAL A 737 17.28 -10.76 17.82
C VAL A 737 18.41 -9.96 17.17
N PRO A 738 19.65 -9.99 17.71
CA PRO A 738 20.80 -9.39 17.05
C PRO A 738 21.01 -10.00 15.65
N GLU A 739 21.50 -9.18 14.72
CA GLU A 739 21.89 -9.67 13.39
C GLU A 739 22.90 -10.82 13.53
N PRO A 740 22.77 -11.86 12.69
CA PRO A 740 23.73 -12.97 12.72
C PRO A 740 25.14 -12.43 12.36
N PRO A 741 26.20 -12.97 12.96
CA PRO A 741 27.55 -12.65 12.54
C PRO A 741 27.80 -12.96 11.05
N ASP A 742 28.64 -12.17 10.38
CA ASP A 742 28.91 -12.28 8.94
C ASP A 742 29.48 -13.65 8.51
N ASP A 743 30.03 -14.41 9.44
CA ASP A 743 30.62 -15.74 9.22
C ASP A 743 29.62 -16.90 9.36
N VAL A 744 28.34 -16.62 9.59
CA VAL A 744 27.32 -17.66 9.64
C VAL A 744 26.93 -18.04 8.20
N PRO A 745 27.26 -19.27 7.75
CA PRO A 745 26.86 -19.72 6.44
C PRO A 745 25.32 -19.77 6.34
N ALA A 746 24.81 -19.34 5.21
CA ALA A 746 23.41 -19.53 4.89
C ALA A 746 23.06 -21.02 5.06
N LEU A 747 21.85 -21.31 5.54
CA LEU A 747 21.30 -22.66 5.60
C LEU A 747 21.45 -23.30 4.21
N THR A 748 22.52 -24.06 4.02
CA THR A 748 22.60 -24.97 2.89
C THR A 748 21.69 -26.14 3.24
N PRO A 749 20.72 -26.50 2.41
CA PRO A 749 19.82 -27.60 2.67
C PRO A 749 20.51 -28.95 2.37
N ASP A 750 21.61 -29.23 3.07
CA ASP A 750 22.07 -30.61 3.16
C ASP A 750 21.19 -31.30 4.23
N THR A 751 20.03 -31.70 3.77
CA THR A 751 18.99 -32.21 4.64
C THR A 751 19.29 -33.63 5.11
N GLN A 752 20.34 -34.33 4.59
CA GLN A 752 20.74 -35.69 4.92
C GLN A 752 19.56 -36.61 5.32
N GLY A 753 18.43 -36.50 4.61
CA GLY A 753 17.21 -37.25 4.88
C GLY A 753 16.30 -36.69 5.97
N ALA A 754 16.54 -35.51 6.50
CA ALA A 754 15.62 -34.82 7.42
C ALA A 754 14.35 -34.40 6.66
N LYS A 755 13.18 -34.93 7.10
CA LYS A 755 11.88 -34.74 6.40
C LYS A 755 11.00 -33.69 7.03
N THR A 756 11.41 -33.03 8.12
CA THR A 756 10.64 -32.03 8.82
C THR A 756 11.49 -30.81 9.16
N PRO A 757 10.92 -29.58 9.20
CA PRO A 757 11.65 -28.38 9.61
C PRO A 757 12.33 -28.53 10.98
N ARG A 758 11.69 -29.16 11.93
CA ARG A 758 12.27 -29.45 13.26
C ARG A 758 13.57 -30.28 13.16
N ALA A 759 13.57 -31.33 12.33
CA ALA A 759 14.73 -32.18 12.14
C ALA A 759 15.87 -31.43 11.43
N ILE A 760 15.53 -30.59 10.45
CA ILE A 760 16.49 -29.74 9.73
C ILE A 760 17.15 -28.73 10.70
N LEU A 761 16.35 -28.06 11.53
CA LEU A 761 16.83 -27.08 12.51
C LEU A 761 17.69 -27.76 13.58
N ALA A 762 17.29 -28.94 14.08
CA ALA A 762 18.09 -29.70 15.04
C ALA A 762 19.47 -30.07 14.50
N ALA A 763 19.57 -30.42 13.22
CA ALA A 763 20.84 -30.68 12.56
C ALA A 763 21.71 -29.41 12.43
N HIS A 764 21.10 -28.27 12.13
CA HIS A 764 21.77 -26.97 11.99
C HIS A 764 22.29 -26.43 13.34
N THR A 765 21.52 -26.58 14.41
CA THR A 765 21.81 -26.02 15.74
C THR A 765 22.82 -26.80 16.57
N ILE A 766 23.45 -27.84 16.03
CA ILE A 766 24.54 -28.61 16.70
C ILE A 766 25.70 -27.69 17.09
N LYS A 767 26.00 -26.64 16.30
CA LYS A 767 27.06 -25.68 16.64
C LYS A 767 26.62 -24.77 17.78
N LYS A 768 27.43 -24.65 18.83
CA LYS A 768 27.14 -23.85 20.03
C LYS A 768 26.88 -22.36 19.74
N SER A 769 27.56 -21.82 18.72
CA SER A 769 27.36 -20.43 18.27
C SER A 769 25.95 -20.21 17.74
N CYS A 770 25.41 -21.11 16.93
CA CYS A 770 24.07 -21.06 16.37
C CYS A 770 23.00 -21.27 17.46
N MET A 771 23.21 -22.24 18.35
CA MET A 771 22.25 -22.57 19.41
C MET A 771 21.92 -21.40 20.35
N ARG A 772 22.83 -20.44 20.52
CA ARG A 772 22.61 -19.27 21.39
C ARG A 772 21.42 -18.43 20.99
N CYS A 773 21.24 -18.18 19.69
CA CYS A 773 20.10 -17.43 19.17
C CYS A 773 18.90 -18.36 18.92
N HIS A 774 19.13 -19.53 18.33
CA HIS A 774 18.08 -20.46 17.95
C HIS A 774 17.27 -20.99 19.13
N ARG A 775 17.83 -21.15 20.32
CA ARG A 775 17.08 -21.53 21.53
C ARG A 775 15.98 -20.51 21.92
N LYS A 776 16.11 -19.24 21.48
CA LYS A 776 15.08 -18.19 21.70
C LYS A 776 14.13 -18.11 20.52
N ILE A 777 14.62 -18.35 19.31
CA ILE A 777 13.87 -18.18 18.05
C ILE A 777 13.02 -19.40 17.74
N ASP A 778 13.65 -20.58 17.69
CA ASP A 778 13.04 -21.80 17.15
C ASP A 778 11.76 -22.22 17.87
N PRO A 779 11.67 -22.16 19.22
CA PRO A 779 10.44 -22.52 19.91
C PRO A 779 9.24 -21.69 19.45
N LEU A 780 9.43 -20.38 19.26
CA LEU A 780 8.35 -19.46 18.87
C LEU A 780 7.90 -19.63 17.42
N GLY A 781 8.75 -20.22 16.57
CA GLY A 781 8.37 -20.55 15.20
C GLY A 781 7.79 -21.95 15.07
N LEU A 782 8.41 -22.95 15.72
CA LEU A 782 7.97 -24.34 15.65
C LEU A 782 6.57 -24.56 16.25
N VAL A 783 6.18 -23.81 17.27
CA VAL A 783 4.85 -23.86 17.88
C VAL A 783 3.73 -23.47 16.91
N LEU A 784 4.07 -22.78 15.79
CA LEU A 784 3.13 -22.33 14.76
C LEU A 784 3.10 -23.25 13.52
N GLU A 785 3.80 -24.40 13.52
CA GLU A 785 3.97 -25.26 12.33
C GLU A 785 2.70 -26.00 11.90
N HIS A 786 1.69 -26.07 12.74
CA HIS A 786 0.37 -26.50 12.31
C HIS A 786 -0.26 -25.56 11.25
N PHE A 787 0.15 -24.30 11.18
CA PHE A 787 -0.26 -23.40 10.11
C PHE A 787 0.61 -23.59 8.85
N ASP A 788 -0.05 -23.86 7.71
CA ASP A 788 0.61 -23.90 6.41
C ASP A 788 1.09 -22.50 5.97
N PRO A 789 1.76 -22.37 4.82
CA PRO A 789 2.23 -21.07 4.33
C PRO A 789 1.16 -19.99 4.13
N VAL A 790 -0.11 -20.36 4.00
CA VAL A 790 -1.22 -19.41 3.82
C VAL A 790 -2.13 -19.32 5.06
N GLY A 791 -1.77 -19.98 6.16
CA GLY A 791 -2.46 -19.90 7.44
C GLY A 791 -3.57 -20.91 7.66
N ARG A 792 -3.69 -21.96 6.81
CA ARG A 792 -4.62 -23.06 7.06
C ARG A 792 -4.01 -24.04 8.05
N TRP A 793 -4.85 -24.62 8.88
CA TRP A 793 -4.44 -25.64 9.81
C TRP A 793 -4.20 -26.99 9.15
N ARG A 794 -3.12 -27.66 9.54
CA ARG A 794 -2.76 -29.01 9.10
C ARG A 794 -2.25 -29.82 10.31
N ASP A 795 -2.60 -31.11 10.37
CA ASP A 795 -2.15 -32.02 11.45
C ASP A 795 -0.96 -32.87 11.02
N THR A 796 -0.72 -32.98 9.71
CA THR A 796 0.37 -33.77 9.12
C THR A 796 1.11 -32.99 8.05
N TRP A 797 2.37 -33.35 7.83
CA TRP A 797 3.17 -32.86 6.73
C TRP A 797 2.67 -33.46 5.42
N PRO A 798 2.31 -32.67 4.41
CA PRO A 798 1.71 -33.19 3.15
C PRO A 798 2.59 -34.19 2.43
N GLU A 799 3.91 -33.98 2.39
CA GLU A 799 4.85 -34.82 1.65
C GLU A 799 5.14 -36.15 2.33
N SER A 800 5.22 -36.17 3.66
CA SER A 800 5.65 -37.35 4.42
C SER A 800 4.52 -38.07 5.13
N GLY A 801 3.33 -37.44 5.28
CA GLY A 801 2.25 -37.96 6.13
C GLY A 801 2.58 -38.00 7.65
N THR A 802 3.73 -37.44 8.04
CA THR A 802 4.17 -37.46 9.44
C THR A 802 3.32 -36.45 10.24
N ILE A 803 2.92 -36.85 11.45
CA ILE A 803 2.21 -35.97 12.39
C ILE A 803 3.11 -34.77 12.76
N ILE A 804 2.53 -33.58 12.78
CA ILE A 804 3.25 -32.36 13.18
C ILE A 804 3.36 -32.33 14.70
N ASP A 805 4.59 -32.31 15.20
CA ASP A 805 4.89 -32.04 16.60
C ASP A 805 5.24 -30.54 16.75
N ALA A 806 4.31 -29.75 17.29
CA ALA A 806 4.47 -28.33 17.56
C ALA A 806 4.87 -28.05 19.02
N SER A 807 5.03 -29.07 19.86
CA SER A 807 5.40 -28.90 21.25
C SER A 807 6.78 -28.29 21.43
N VAL A 808 6.93 -27.31 22.30
CA VAL A 808 8.17 -26.58 22.53
C VAL A 808 8.34 -26.20 24.00
N THR A 809 9.58 -25.98 24.41
CA THR A 809 9.89 -25.32 25.68
C THR A 809 10.31 -23.88 25.38
N LEU A 810 9.57 -22.92 25.92
CA LEU A 810 9.82 -21.49 25.76
C LEU A 810 11.08 -21.05 26.52
N PRO A 811 11.65 -19.88 26.23
CA PRO A 811 12.89 -19.41 26.87
C PRO A 811 12.86 -19.32 28.39
N ASP A 812 11.69 -19.15 28.98
CA ASP A 812 11.45 -19.13 30.44
C ASP A 812 11.31 -20.52 31.08
N GLY A 813 11.38 -21.59 30.28
CA GLY A 813 11.23 -22.97 30.72
C GLY A 813 9.81 -23.51 30.66
N THR A 814 8.80 -22.69 30.28
CA THR A 814 7.42 -23.14 30.14
C THR A 814 7.29 -24.04 28.91
N THR A 815 6.66 -25.22 29.07
CA THR A 815 6.35 -26.11 27.94
C THR A 815 4.94 -25.83 27.42
N VAL A 816 4.80 -25.72 26.11
CA VAL A 816 3.53 -25.51 25.40
C VAL A 816 3.44 -26.51 24.24
N ASP A 817 2.23 -27.03 24.01
CA ASP A 817 2.02 -28.11 23.01
C ASP A 817 1.77 -27.56 21.60
N ASP A 818 1.18 -26.36 21.50
CA ASP A 818 0.75 -25.75 20.24
C ASP A 818 0.53 -24.23 20.38
N VAL A 819 -0.04 -23.60 19.35
CA VAL A 819 -0.41 -22.17 19.35
C VAL A 819 -1.39 -21.82 20.47
N ILE A 820 -2.27 -22.72 20.87
CA ILE A 820 -3.25 -22.47 21.95
C ILE A 820 -2.49 -22.34 23.29
N GLY A 821 -1.54 -23.22 23.53
CA GLY A 821 -0.63 -23.13 24.69
C GLY A 821 0.19 -21.83 24.66
N LEU A 822 0.72 -21.45 23.49
CA LEU A 822 1.42 -20.17 23.32
C LEU A 822 0.53 -18.97 23.61
N LYS A 823 -0.71 -18.95 23.11
CA LYS A 823 -1.68 -17.88 23.41
C LYS A 823 -1.95 -17.76 24.92
N ARG A 824 -2.18 -18.88 25.62
CA ARG A 824 -2.37 -18.86 27.09
C ARG A 824 -1.15 -18.28 27.82
N TRP A 825 0.05 -18.66 27.41
CA TRP A 825 1.27 -18.12 27.96
C TRP A 825 1.35 -16.60 27.72
N MET A 826 1.03 -16.14 26.50
CA MET A 826 1.02 -14.72 26.17
C MET A 826 -0.03 -13.93 26.95
N LEU A 827 -1.23 -14.49 27.17
CA LEU A 827 -2.27 -13.85 27.98
C LEU A 827 -1.83 -13.66 29.44
N THR A 828 -1.09 -14.62 30.00
CA THR A 828 -0.47 -14.50 31.33
C THR A 828 0.62 -13.42 31.36
N ASN A 829 1.29 -13.20 30.24
CA ASN A 829 2.39 -12.24 30.06
C ASN A 829 2.00 -11.07 29.14
N ILE A 830 0.74 -10.64 29.19
CA ILE A 830 0.17 -9.67 28.23
C ILE A 830 0.93 -8.33 28.17
N ASP A 831 1.60 -7.94 29.25
CA ASP A 831 2.41 -6.73 29.32
C ASP A 831 3.58 -6.75 28.33
N LEU A 832 4.13 -7.92 27.97
CA LEU A 832 5.17 -8.02 26.95
C LEU A 832 4.63 -7.55 25.60
N PHE A 833 3.47 -8.04 25.20
CA PHE A 833 2.80 -7.62 23.97
C PHE A 833 2.40 -6.14 24.02
N SER A 834 1.75 -5.71 25.11
CA SER A 834 1.27 -4.34 25.27
C SER A 834 2.42 -3.34 25.19
N ARG A 835 3.56 -3.65 25.83
CA ARG A 835 4.78 -2.86 25.75
C ARG A 835 5.36 -2.84 24.33
N CYS A 836 5.44 -3.99 23.67
CA CYS A 836 5.91 -4.06 22.28
C CYS A 836 5.10 -3.14 21.37
N LEU A 837 3.76 -3.26 21.41
CA LEU A 837 2.88 -2.44 20.59
C LEU A 837 3.00 -0.94 20.95
N ALA A 838 3.06 -0.60 22.24
CA ALA A 838 3.24 0.77 22.70
C ALA A 838 4.57 1.38 22.22
N VAL A 839 5.67 0.63 22.27
CA VAL A 839 6.97 1.05 21.72
C VAL A 839 6.90 1.24 20.20
N LYS A 840 6.31 0.30 19.46
CA LYS A 840 6.13 0.41 18.00
C LYS A 840 5.28 1.63 17.62
N LEU A 841 4.20 1.91 18.33
CA LEU A 841 3.38 3.12 18.14
C LEU A 841 4.18 4.40 18.45
N THR A 842 4.98 4.39 19.50
CA THR A 842 5.84 5.52 19.87
C THR A 842 6.90 5.79 18.82
N ILE A 843 7.59 4.76 18.31
CA ILE A 843 8.55 4.90 17.21
C ILE A 843 7.87 5.49 15.98
N TYR A 844 6.73 4.96 15.60
CA TYR A 844 5.99 5.45 14.44
C TYR A 844 5.53 6.92 14.60
N ALA A 845 5.11 7.30 15.81
CA ALA A 845 4.65 8.67 16.12
C ALA A 845 5.79 9.69 16.17
N THR A 846 6.90 9.33 16.84
CA THR A 846 8.04 10.23 17.08
C THR A 846 9.11 10.20 15.99
N GLY A 847 9.23 9.06 15.29
CA GLY A 847 10.24 8.81 14.26
C GLY A 847 11.61 8.41 14.81
N ARG A 848 11.69 7.93 16.06
CA ARG A 848 12.90 7.44 16.71
C ARG A 848 12.60 6.37 17.76
N GLU A 849 13.60 5.64 18.17
CA GLU A 849 13.48 4.78 19.35
C GLU A 849 13.31 5.60 20.63
N PRO A 850 12.52 5.12 21.59
CA PRO A 850 12.44 5.74 22.90
C PRO A 850 13.76 5.61 23.67
N SER A 851 14.16 6.66 24.36
CA SER A 851 15.29 6.60 25.31
C SER A 851 14.92 5.73 26.54
N TYR A 852 15.89 5.43 27.42
CA TYR A 852 15.62 4.61 28.59
C TYR A 852 14.51 5.16 29.49
N ILE A 853 14.53 6.47 29.77
CA ILE A 853 13.49 7.09 30.60
C ILE A 853 12.12 7.06 29.93
N GLU A 854 12.08 7.19 28.60
CA GLU A 854 10.85 7.13 27.81
C GLU A 854 10.31 5.69 27.75
N ALA A 855 11.20 4.68 27.64
CA ALA A 855 10.81 3.28 27.73
C ALA A 855 10.18 2.96 29.10
N LYS A 856 10.68 3.59 30.18
CA LYS A 856 10.08 3.46 31.51
C LYS A 856 8.71 4.14 31.61
N GLU A 857 8.54 5.32 31.02
CA GLU A 857 7.21 5.97 30.92
C GLU A 857 6.22 5.05 30.18
N ILE A 858 6.64 4.42 29.08
CA ILE A 858 5.80 3.47 28.33
C ILE A 858 5.43 2.27 29.21
N GLU A 859 6.38 1.70 29.95
CA GLU A 859 6.12 0.59 30.89
C GLU A 859 5.08 1.01 31.96
N ASP A 860 5.18 2.20 32.52
CA ASP A 860 4.25 2.74 33.50
C ASP A 860 2.84 2.94 32.90
N ILE A 861 2.75 3.43 31.66
CA ILE A 861 1.48 3.56 30.92
C ILE A 861 0.84 2.20 30.69
N VAL A 862 1.59 1.21 30.23
CA VAL A 862 1.09 -0.18 30.02
C VAL A 862 0.59 -0.78 31.31
N LYS A 863 1.36 -0.65 32.40
CA LYS A 863 0.98 -1.13 33.71
C LYS A 863 -0.30 -0.45 34.20
N SER A 864 -0.40 0.86 34.09
CA SER A 864 -1.59 1.62 34.46
C SER A 864 -2.81 1.21 33.63
N ASN A 865 -2.65 1.00 32.33
CA ASN A 865 -3.71 0.54 31.45
C ASN A 865 -4.28 -0.81 31.91
N ARG A 866 -3.42 -1.77 32.23
CA ARG A 866 -3.82 -3.08 32.74
C ARG A 866 -4.51 -2.98 34.11
N GLU A 867 -3.91 -2.25 35.06
CA GLU A 867 -4.43 -2.12 36.43
C GLU A 867 -5.80 -1.42 36.50
N ASN A 868 -6.09 -0.55 35.52
CA ASN A 868 -7.38 0.13 35.39
C ASN A 868 -8.34 -0.56 34.41
N GLU A 869 -8.02 -1.77 33.93
CA GLU A 869 -8.84 -2.53 32.97
C GLU A 869 -9.22 -1.73 31.72
N GLN A 870 -8.31 -0.89 31.27
CA GLN A 870 -8.50 -0.03 30.07
C GLN A 870 -8.22 -0.82 28.78
N GLY A 871 -8.83 -0.37 27.68
CA GLY A 871 -8.63 -0.99 26.38
C GLY A 871 -7.53 -0.34 25.55
N PHE A 872 -7.42 -0.79 24.32
CA PHE A 872 -6.40 -0.34 23.37
C PHE A 872 -6.53 1.15 23.01
N GLN A 873 -7.77 1.67 22.89
CA GLN A 873 -7.96 3.11 22.63
C GLN A 873 -7.39 3.98 23.74
N ASP A 874 -7.57 3.56 25.00
CA ASP A 874 -7.06 4.31 26.15
C ASP A 874 -5.53 4.29 26.18
N LEU A 875 -4.90 3.11 25.98
CA LEU A 875 -3.46 2.98 25.81
C LEU A 875 -2.93 3.91 24.70
N PHE A 876 -3.57 3.91 23.55
CA PHE A 876 -3.21 4.73 22.41
C PHE A 876 -3.28 6.23 22.73
N VAL A 877 -4.33 6.66 23.41
CA VAL A 877 -4.49 8.05 23.83
C VAL A 877 -3.46 8.44 24.91
N ASP A 878 -3.20 7.56 25.88
CA ASP A 878 -2.24 7.86 26.95
C ASP A 878 -0.81 7.97 26.41
N LEU A 879 -0.45 7.19 25.36
CA LEU A 879 0.81 7.40 24.63
C LEU A 879 0.88 8.79 23.98
N ILE A 880 -0.21 9.30 23.40
CA ILE A 880 -0.25 10.68 22.84
C ILE A 880 -0.10 11.74 23.95
N LEU A 881 -0.58 11.45 25.15
CA LEU A 881 -0.49 12.38 26.27
C LEU A 881 0.82 12.27 27.04
N SER A 882 1.65 11.25 26.76
CA SER A 882 2.94 11.03 27.42
C SER A 882 3.92 12.18 27.20
N GLU A 883 4.89 12.32 28.07
CA GLU A 883 5.99 13.28 27.89
C GLU A 883 6.84 12.91 26.69
N THR A 884 7.04 11.62 26.47
CA THR A 884 7.71 11.08 25.27
C THR A 884 7.11 11.61 23.96
N PHE A 885 5.79 11.62 23.84
CA PHE A 885 5.12 12.15 22.64
C PHE A 885 5.19 13.67 22.55
N ARG A 886 5.20 14.39 23.69
CA ARG A 886 5.17 15.85 23.75
C ARG A 886 6.56 16.50 23.79
N SER A 887 7.63 15.71 23.87
CA SER A 887 9.03 16.18 23.85
C SER A 887 9.63 16.06 22.44
N LYS A 888 10.57 17.00 22.11
CA LYS A 888 11.22 17.11 20.80
C LYS A 888 12.59 16.50 20.81
#